data_c512bd8030b8acdef453364cc1e2ae6b
#
_entry.id   c512bd8030b8acdef453364cc1e2ae6b
#
_cell.length_a   1.000
_cell.length_b   1.000
_cell.length_c   1.000
_cell.angle_alpha   90.00
_cell.angle_beta   90.00
_cell.angle_gamma   90.00
#
_symmetry.space_group_name_H-M   'P 1'
#
loop_
_entity.id
_entity.type
_entity.pdbx_description
1 polymer ?
#
loop_
_entity_poly.entity_id
_entity_poly.type
_entity_poly.pdbx_seq_one_letter_code
_entity_poly.pdbx_strand_id
1 'polypeptide(L)'
;MKNLSRPAGASARLPVALGLAVAASLAHAAPADEARTLDTLVVTAAAPSSPLHWVTDPRLPRQPVPASDGADYLKTVPGFSAIRNGGTNGDPVLRGMFGSRLNILSNDGNLIGACPSRMDNPLSYIAPESFDRLTIIKGPQSVRWGAGASAGTIRFERDTPRFEAPGLRADASALVGSRNRNDQVLDLTVGNPSGYVRASGNRSEADDYKDGHGAVVPSKWRKWNGDVALGWTPDADTLLEVSAGAGDAIARYAGRGMDGAAFERTTFGARFEKRNLPGAWDTLQANVYYNEADHVMDNYTLRTPNPHSSMPMPMASNVDRRTQGGRISSEWRWQDVQLVAGVDTEDSRHRGRVGMGRNTYQNAAWSRDADFERQGVFTELTLGADTARRWISGLRIDRARVRDTRAQISGMMMDMPNPTAGRQRRQWLGSGFLRYEQDLAQGLTAYAGLGHSERMPDYWELFSPDAGPAGSVNAFAGIQPERTTQLDVGVQYNGPRVQAWVSAYAGQIQDYILFTYHSGGMMGSSSQADNIDARIAGAEAGLKLQLDEQWSLGSTLAYAWGENRDAHRPLPQMPPLEARLSADWQGQRWSAGALLRAVTAQHRVAAGQGNVVAQDLGPSAGFATFALNAAYRFSTQLQLSAGVDNLFDRAYSEHLNLAGSADFGFPADPVRINEPGRSLWMKVNYRY
;
A
#
# COMPACT_ATOMS: atom_id res chain seq x y z
N MET A 1 -35.45 -5.79 16.14
CA MET A 1 -36.27 -7.00 16.01
C MET A 1 -35.41 -8.13 15.44
N LYS A 2 -35.46 -9.28 16.09
CA LYS A 2 -34.78 -10.56 15.81
C LYS A 2 -33.24 -10.59 15.87
N ASN A 3 -32.77 -10.99 17.05
CA ASN A 3 -31.48 -11.60 17.30
C ASN A 3 -31.28 -12.83 16.41
N LEU A 4 -30.30 -12.80 15.53
CA LEU A 4 -29.71 -14.00 14.94
C LEU A 4 -28.42 -14.29 15.69
N SER A 5 -28.48 -15.21 16.63
CA SER A 5 -27.32 -15.82 17.25
C SER A 5 -26.46 -16.51 16.18
N ARG A 6 -25.21 -16.08 16.05
CA ARG A 6 -24.21 -16.74 15.18
C ARG A 6 -23.89 -18.12 15.76
N PRO A 7 -23.95 -19.21 15.00
CA PRO A 7 -23.42 -20.49 15.42
C PRO A 7 -21.88 -20.43 15.43
N ALA A 8 -21.26 -21.01 16.45
CA ALA A 8 -19.82 -21.25 16.53
C ALA A 8 -19.35 -21.98 15.28
N GLY A 9 -18.47 -21.33 14.49
CA GLY A 9 -18.02 -21.82 13.22
C GLY A 9 -17.25 -23.13 13.35
N ALA A 10 -17.82 -24.19 12.86
CA ALA A 10 -17.12 -25.39 12.51
C ALA A 10 -16.15 -25.03 11.35
N SER A 11 -14.86 -25.17 11.58
CA SER A 11 -13.81 -25.00 10.57
C SER A 11 -13.96 -26.11 9.53
N ALA A 12 -14.69 -25.84 8.45
CA ALA A 12 -14.67 -26.70 7.28
C ALA A 12 -13.29 -26.59 6.62
N ARG A 13 -12.43 -27.56 6.90
CA ARG A 13 -11.22 -27.81 6.10
C ARG A 13 -11.69 -28.34 4.75
N LEU A 14 -11.88 -27.46 3.74
CA LEU A 14 -12.00 -27.91 2.36
C LEU A 14 -10.63 -28.47 1.93
N PRO A 15 -10.56 -29.73 1.47
CA PRO A 15 -9.29 -30.31 1.06
C PRO A 15 -8.80 -29.65 -0.24
N VAL A 16 -7.48 -29.49 -0.35
CA VAL A 16 -6.75 -29.04 -1.54
C VAL A 16 -7.13 -29.81 -2.82
N ALA A 17 -7.73 -31.00 -2.66
CA ALA A 17 -8.25 -31.85 -3.75
C ALA A 17 -9.37 -31.20 -4.59
N LEU A 18 -10.13 -30.22 -4.08
CA LEU A 18 -11.21 -29.60 -4.85
C LEU A 18 -10.68 -28.60 -5.89
N GLY A 19 -9.55 -27.92 -5.62
CA GLY A 19 -8.92 -27.00 -6.57
C GLY A 19 -8.32 -27.71 -7.79
N LEU A 20 -7.80 -28.89 -7.63
CA LEU A 20 -7.24 -29.72 -8.72
C LEU A 20 -8.34 -30.41 -9.57
N ALA A 21 -9.47 -30.75 -8.97
CA ALA A 21 -10.59 -31.38 -9.69
C ALA A 21 -11.35 -30.41 -10.59
N VAL A 22 -11.45 -29.14 -10.22
CA VAL A 22 -12.08 -28.10 -11.06
C VAL A 22 -11.21 -27.76 -12.28
N ALA A 23 -9.87 -27.78 -12.12
CA ALA A 23 -8.93 -27.53 -13.22
C ALA A 23 -8.96 -28.64 -14.29
N ALA A 24 -9.27 -29.88 -13.92
CA ALA A 24 -9.29 -31.01 -14.85
C ALA A 24 -10.58 -31.07 -15.72
N SER A 25 -11.68 -30.48 -15.27
CA SER A 25 -12.96 -30.51 -15.98
C SER A 25 -13.16 -29.33 -16.96
N LEU A 26 -12.34 -28.27 -16.87
CA LEU A 26 -12.43 -27.09 -17.75
C LEU A 26 -11.60 -27.19 -19.04
N ALA A 27 -10.85 -28.28 -19.23
CA ALA A 27 -9.91 -28.42 -20.35
C ALA A 27 -10.52 -28.69 -21.74
N HIS A 28 -11.84 -28.64 -21.94
CA HIS A 28 -12.49 -29.15 -23.14
C HIS A 28 -13.32 -28.16 -23.97
N ALA A 29 -13.20 -26.85 -23.81
CA ALA A 29 -13.90 -25.92 -24.71
C ALA A 29 -13.23 -24.55 -24.78
N ALA A 30 -12.46 -24.29 -25.81
CA ALA A 30 -12.19 -22.92 -26.26
C ALA A 30 -11.82 -22.86 -27.74
N PRO A 31 -12.39 -21.94 -28.55
CA PRO A 31 -11.76 -21.42 -29.74
C PRO A 31 -10.62 -20.46 -29.35
N ALA A 32 -9.60 -20.40 -30.16
CA ALA A 32 -8.36 -19.65 -29.94
C ALA A 32 -8.58 -18.14 -29.98
N ASP A 33 -8.86 -17.55 -28.84
CA ASP A 33 -8.43 -16.17 -28.54
C ASP A 33 -6.94 -16.25 -28.13
N GLU A 34 -6.11 -15.23 -28.43
CA GLU A 34 -4.67 -15.30 -28.18
C GLU A 34 -4.40 -15.81 -26.77
N ALA A 35 -3.82 -17.02 -26.70
CA ALA A 35 -3.59 -17.70 -25.44
C ALA A 35 -2.72 -16.81 -24.54
N ARG A 36 -3.31 -16.26 -23.48
CA ARG A 36 -2.60 -15.48 -22.46
C ARG A 36 -1.53 -16.35 -21.83
N THR A 37 -0.28 -16.17 -22.26
CA THR A 37 0.84 -16.95 -21.74
C THR A 37 1.25 -16.48 -20.36
N LEU A 38 1.56 -17.41 -19.48
CA LEU A 38 2.18 -17.10 -18.18
C LEU A 38 3.67 -16.80 -18.40
N ASP A 39 4.13 -15.66 -17.89
CA ASP A 39 5.54 -15.37 -17.78
C ASP A 39 6.20 -16.33 -16.79
N THR A 40 7.39 -16.80 -17.14
CA THR A 40 8.14 -17.71 -16.25
C THR A 40 8.98 -16.98 -15.20
N LEU A 41 9.03 -15.65 -15.29
CA LEU A 41 9.92 -14.84 -14.46
C LEU A 41 9.32 -14.55 -13.08
N VAL A 42 10.10 -14.80 -12.04
CA VAL A 42 9.81 -14.35 -10.68
C VAL A 42 10.35 -12.93 -10.52
N VAL A 43 9.50 -11.99 -10.11
CA VAL A 43 9.91 -10.59 -9.95
C VAL A 43 10.73 -10.40 -8.69
N THR A 44 11.99 -10.05 -8.83
CA THR A 44 12.91 -9.72 -7.73
C THR A 44 13.02 -8.22 -7.49
N ALA A 45 12.87 -7.42 -8.55
CA ALA A 45 12.75 -5.96 -8.50
C ALA A 45 11.95 -5.48 -9.73
N ALA A 46 11.07 -4.50 -9.52
CA ALA A 46 10.35 -3.85 -10.61
C ALA A 46 11.22 -2.76 -11.26
N ALA A 47 11.11 -2.60 -12.58
CA ALA A 47 11.74 -1.52 -13.33
C ALA A 47 10.72 -0.43 -13.69
N PRO A 48 11.14 0.83 -13.90
CA PRO A 48 10.25 1.88 -14.37
C PRO A 48 9.79 1.61 -15.81
N SER A 49 8.51 1.82 -16.07
CA SER A 49 7.92 1.76 -17.41
C SER A 49 8.18 3.05 -18.22
N SER A 50 8.24 4.18 -17.52
CA SER A 50 8.58 5.50 -18.05
C SER A 50 9.13 6.39 -16.91
N PRO A 51 9.62 7.60 -17.16
CA PRO A 51 10.14 8.47 -16.11
C PRO A 51 9.18 8.61 -14.93
N LEU A 52 9.64 8.23 -13.73
CA LEU A 52 8.91 8.27 -12.44
C LEU A 52 7.65 7.40 -12.36
N HIS A 53 7.38 6.56 -13.37
CA HIS A 53 6.26 5.64 -13.41
C HIS A 53 6.72 4.18 -13.37
N TRP A 54 6.10 3.39 -12.52
CA TRP A 54 6.25 1.93 -12.45
C TRP A 54 4.90 1.28 -12.72
N VAL A 55 4.85 0.41 -13.69
CA VAL A 55 3.68 -0.42 -13.99
C VAL A 55 4.09 -1.87 -13.92
N THR A 56 3.41 -2.67 -13.12
CA THR A 56 3.73 -4.10 -12.93
C THR A 56 2.45 -4.91 -12.76
N ASP A 57 2.45 -6.15 -13.26
CA ASP A 57 1.40 -7.12 -13.01
C ASP A 57 1.56 -7.68 -11.58
N PRO A 58 0.60 -7.44 -10.66
CA PRO A 58 0.68 -7.95 -9.31
C PRO A 58 0.44 -9.46 -9.17
N ARG A 59 0.01 -10.16 -10.22
CA ARG A 59 -0.18 -11.62 -10.24
C ARG A 59 1.10 -12.41 -10.47
N LEU A 60 2.14 -11.74 -10.98
CA LEU A 60 3.44 -12.38 -11.18
C LEU A 60 4.04 -12.81 -9.83
N PRO A 61 4.61 -14.02 -9.74
CA PRO A 61 5.34 -14.45 -8.56
C PRO A 61 6.43 -13.46 -8.17
N ARG A 62 6.63 -13.23 -6.88
CA ARG A 62 7.65 -12.31 -6.35
C ARG A 62 8.56 -12.98 -5.35
N GLN A 63 9.80 -12.49 -5.29
CA GLN A 63 10.78 -12.94 -4.32
C GLN A 63 11.54 -11.75 -3.70
N PRO A 64 11.68 -11.68 -2.36
CA PRO A 64 11.06 -12.57 -1.37
C PRO A 64 9.54 -12.61 -1.51
N VAL A 65 8.92 -13.73 -1.11
CA VAL A 65 7.45 -13.85 -1.19
C VAL A 65 6.82 -12.86 -0.23
N PRO A 66 6.05 -11.88 -0.71
CA PRO A 66 5.44 -10.89 0.15
C PRO A 66 4.51 -11.53 1.19
N ALA A 67 4.39 -10.94 2.36
CA ALA A 67 3.23 -11.15 3.20
C ALA A 67 1.97 -10.82 2.40
N SER A 68 0.81 -11.35 2.81
CA SER A 68 -0.44 -11.10 2.09
C SER A 68 -0.96 -9.68 2.36
N ASP A 69 -0.14 -8.68 2.05
CA ASP A 69 -0.50 -7.26 2.12
C ASP A 69 0.25 -6.45 1.05
N GLY A 70 -0.30 -5.28 0.74
CA GLY A 70 0.26 -4.45 -0.30
C GLY A 70 1.59 -3.80 0.06
N ALA A 71 1.90 -3.59 1.34
CA ALA A 71 3.14 -2.93 1.75
C ALA A 71 4.37 -3.81 1.47
N ASP A 72 4.28 -5.09 1.82
CA ASP A 72 5.34 -6.04 1.52
C ASP A 72 5.52 -6.25 0.01
N TYR A 73 4.41 -6.17 -0.72
CA TYR A 73 4.40 -6.23 -2.18
C TYR A 73 5.16 -5.06 -2.82
N LEU A 74 4.95 -3.85 -2.30
CA LEU A 74 5.61 -2.64 -2.76
C LEU A 74 7.13 -2.66 -2.54
N LYS A 75 7.64 -3.42 -1.57
CA LYS A 75 9.09 -3.57 -1.32
C LYS A 75 9.88 -4.12 -2.51
N THR A 76 9.23 -4.71 -3.51
CA THR A 76 9.88 -5.08 -4.77
C THR A 76 10.12 -3.88 -5.72
N VAL A 77 9.58 -2.71 -5.41
CA VAL A 77 9.83 -1.46 -6.13
C VAL A 77 10.90 -0.67 -5.38
N PRO A 78 12.05 -0.34 -6.00
CA PRO A 78 13.13 0.40 -5.34
C PRO A 78 12.63 1.67 -4.65
N GLY A 79 13.17 1.99 -3.47
CA GLY A 79 12.76 3.14 -2.66
C GLY A 79 11.57 2.89 -1.73
N PHE A 80 10.88 1.75 -1.85
CA PHE A 80 9.86 1.34 -0.88
C PHE A 80 10.46 0.53 0.26
N SER A 81 9.94 0.79 1.45
CA SER A 81 10.13 0.05 2.69
C SER A 81 8.77 -0.12 3.38
N ALA A 82 8.71 -0.79 4.51
CA ALA A 82 7.49 -0.91 5.30
C ALA A 82 7.81 -0.83 6.80
N ILE A 83 6.92 -0.19 7.56
CA ILE A 83 6.92 -0.25 9.02
C ILE A 83 6.12 -1.50 9.40
N ARG A 84 6.78 -2.50 10.00
CA ARG A 84 6.14 -3.78 10.33
C ARG A 84 5.85 -3.92 11.81
N ASN A 85 4.66 -4.46 12.10
CA ASN A 85 4.18 -4.78 13.45
C ASN A 85 4.23 -6.29 13.76
N GLY A 86 4.38 -7.12 12.71
CA GLY A 86 4.24 -8.58 12.76
C GLY A 86 4.26 -9.18 11.36
N GLY A 87 3.38 -10.14 11.10
CA GLY A 87 3.37 -10.93 9.86
C GLY A 87 2.72 -10.28 8.65
N THR A 88 1.85 -9.30 8.86
CA THR A 88 1.06 -8.64 7.81
C THR A 88 0.69 -7.20 8.22
N ASN A 89 0.04 -6.46 7.32
CA ASN A 89 -0.45 -5.09 7.52
C ASN A 89 0.65 -4.07 7.82
N GLY A 90 1.82 -4.24 7.21
CA GLY A 90 2.88 -3.23 7.24
C GLY A 90 2.39 -1.89 6.66
N ASP A 91 2.91 -0.76 7.19
CA ASP A 91 2.61 0.56 6.64
C ASP A 91 3.66 0.92 5.58
N PRO A 92 3.26 1.23 4.33
CA PRO A 92 4.22 1.50 3.27
C PRO A 92 4.95 2.82 3.49
N VAL A 93 6.23 2.80 3.16
CA VAL A 93 7.12 3.97 3.22
C VAL A 93 7.81 4.11 1.87
N LEU A 94 7.71 5.25 1.23
CA LEU A 94 8.43 5.57 0.00
C LEU A 94 9.43 6.70 0.28
N ARG A 95 10.73 6.44 0.05
CA ARG A 95 11.78 7.47 0.21
C ARG A 95 11.81 8.06 1.64
N GLY A 96 11.49 7.27 2.66
CA GLY A 96 11.37 7.70 4.05
C GLY A 96 10.06 8.41 4.40
N MET A 97 9.17 8.62 3.44
CA MET A 97 7.86 9.26 3.66
C MET A 97 6.74 8.22 3.74
N PHE A 98 5.85 8.37 4.71
CA PHE A 98 4.76 7.43 4.98
C PHE A 98 3.42 8.15 5.18
N GLY A 99 2.37 7.38 5.40
CA GLY A 99 1.05 7.88 5.77
C GLY A 99 0.33 8.55 4.62
N SER A 100 -0.34 9.64 4.88
CA SER A 100 -1.11 10.42 3.89
C SER A 100 -0.24 11.23 2.92
N ARG A 101 1.10 11.09 2.99
CA ARG A 101 2.01 11.52 1.93
C ARG A 101 1.98 10.60 0.70
N LEU A 102 1.36 9.41 0.86
CA LEU A 102 1.08 8.45 -0.21
C LEU A 102 -0.41 8.42 -0.51
N ASN A 103 -0.81 8.66 -1.76
CA ASN A 103 -2.15 8.34 -2.21
C ASN A 103 -2.24 6.87 -2.59
N ILE A 104 -3.16 6.13 -1.98
CA ILE A 104 -3.37 4.70 -2.24
C ILE A 104 -4.80 4.51 -2.73
N LEU A 105 -4.95 4.10 -3.98
CA LEU A 105 -6.21 3.97 -4.67
C LEU A 105 -6.48 2.52 -5.08
N SER A 106 -7.72 2.10 -4.92
CA SER A 106 -8.24 0.84 -5.44
C SER A 106 -9.36 1.13 -6.44
N ASN A 107 -9.14 0.81 -7.72
CA ASN A 107 -10.06 1.17 -8.83
C ASN A 107 -10.48 2.64 -8.75
N ASP A 108 -9.50 3.53 -8.54
CA ASP A 108 -9.66 4.98 -8.43
C ASP A 108 -10.48 5.49 -7.22
N GLY A 109 -10.85 4.63 -6.29
CA GLY A 109 -11.47 4.98 -5.03
C GLY A 109 -10.47 4.98 -3.87
N ASN A 110 -10.64 5.90 -2.92
CA ASN A 110 -9.88 5.91 -1.68
C ASN A 110 -10.51 4.97 -0.65
N LEU A 111 -9.70 4.02 -0.17
CA LEU A 111 -10.01 3.23 1.02
C LEU A 111 -9.08 3.71 2.13
N ILE A 112 -9.64 4.25 3.20
CA ILE A 112 -8.88 4.82 4.32
C ILE A 112 -9.15 3.99 5.55
N GLY A 113 -8.09 3.56 6.26
CA GLY A 113 -8.22 2.84 7.51
C GLY A 113 -8.79 3.70 8.64
N ALA A 114 -9.30 3.06 9.67
CA ALA A 114 -9.99 3.69 10.78
C ALA A 114 -9.16 3.78 12.08
N CYS A 115 -8.13 2.93 12.26
CA CYS A 115 -7.37 2.87 13.51
C CYS A 115 -6.59 4.16 13.78
N PRO A 116 -6.75 4.78 14.95
CA PRO A 116 -5.97 5.96 15.36
C PRO A 116 -4.45 5.76 15.30
N SER A 117 -3.99 4.53 15.50
CA SER A 117 -2.56 4.15 15.42
C SER A 117 -2.17 3.45 14.12
N ARG A 118 -3.00 3.53 13.09
CA ARG A 118 -2.78 2.96 11.74
C ARG A 118 -2.47 1.45 11.73
N MET A 119 -3.09 0.66 12.59
CA MET A 119 -2.97 -0.80 12.54
C MET A 119 -3.63 -1.39 11.30
N ASP A 120 -4.53 -0.63 10.67
CA ASP A 120 -5.31 -0.94 9.49
C ASP A 120 -5.07 0.09 8.37
N ASN A 121 -3.81 0.32 7.97
CA ASN A 121 -3.56 1.17 6.80
C ASN A 121 -4.31 0.65 5.55
N PRO A 122 -4.50 1.45 4.49
CA PRO A 122 -5.30 1.07 3.32
C PRO A 122 -4.91 -0.28 2.70
N LEU A 123 -3.62 -0.63 2.73
CA LEU A 123 -3.12 -1.88 2.14
C LEU A 123 -3.49 -3.13 2.96
N SER A 124 -3.98 -2.98 4.19
CA SER A 124 -4.49 -4.08 4.99
C SER A 124 -5.75 -4.72 4.39
N TYR A 125 -6.50 -3.94 3.61
CA TYR A 125 -7.75 -4.31 2.96
C TYR A 125 -7.58 -4.71 1.50
N ILE A 126 -6.39 -4.59 0.94
CA ILE A 126 -6.08 -4.84 -0.47
C ILE A 126 -5.25 -6.13 -0.58
N ALA A 127 -5.71 -7.06 -1.40
CA ALA A 127 -4.92 -8.20 -1.87
C ALA A 127 -4.37 -7.87 -3.28
N PRO A 128 -3.09 -7.55 -3.44
CA PRO A 128 -2.54 -7.09 -4.71
C PRO A 128 -2.82 -8.03 -5.89
N GLU A 129 -2.73 -9.33 -5.69
CA GLU A 129 -2.95 -10.34 -6.73
C GLU A 129 -4.41 -10.43 -7.26
N SER A 130 -5.36 -9.72 -6.61
CA SER A 130 -6.74 -9.57 -7.11
C SER A 130 -6.90 -8.45 -8.13
N PHE A 131 -5.81 -7.79 -8.52
CA PHE A 131 -5.78 -6.70 -9.49
C PHE A 131 -4.96 -7.09 -10.72
N ASP A 132 -5.24 -6.44 -11.85
CA ASP A 132 -4.54 -6.69 -13.12
C ASP A 132 -3.26 -5.86 -13.22
N ARG A 133 -3.27 -4.68 -12.60
CA ARG A 133 -2.18 -3.70 -12.71
C ARG A 133 -1.95 -2.96 -11.40
N LEU A 134 -0.68 -2.78 -11.08
CA LEU A 134 -0.19 -1.89 -10.04
C LEU A 134 0.59 -0.76 -10.71
N THR A 135 0.09 0.46 -10.59
CA THR A 135 0.74 1.69 -11.09
C THR A 135 1.25 2.52 -9.94
N ILE A 136 2.51 2.95 -10.02
CA ILE A 136 3.15 3.80 -9.01
C ILE A 136 3.74 5.02 -9.71
N ILE A 137 3.40 6.20 -9.20
CA ILE A 137 3.97 7.49 -9.62
C ILE A 137 4.76 8.03 -8.43
N LYS A 138 6.07 8.21 -8.58
CA LYS A 138 6.93 8.69 -7.50
C LYS A 138 7.06 10.21 -7.50
N GLY A 139 7.04 10.79 -6.30
CA GLY A 139 7.11 12.23 -6.09
C GLY A 139 5.81 12.97 -6.44
N PRO A 140 5.78 14.30 -6.27
CA PRO A 140 4.64 15.16 -6.61
C PRO A 140 4.59 15.47 -8.12
N GLN A 141 4.51 14.42 -8.96
CA GLN A 141 4.62 14.47 -10.42
C GLN A 141 3.32 14.09 -11.15
N SER A 142 2.19 14.15 -10.45
CA SER A 142 0.84 14.07 -10.98
C SER A 142 -0.14 14.76 -10.02
N VAL A 143 -1.18 15.41 -10.57
CA VAL A 143 -2.24 16.07 -9.81
C VAL A 143 -3.61 15.43 -10.02
N ARG A 144 -3.70 14.39 -10.85
CA ARG A 144 -4.96 13.73 -11.25
C ARG A 144 -5.61 12.92 -10.14
N TRP A 145 -4.83 12.43 -9.18
CA TRP A 145 -5.22 11.33 -8.29
C TRP A 145 -5.56 11.78 -6.86
N GLY A 146 -5.84 13.04 -6.65
CA GLY A 146 -6.18 13.63 -5.36
C GLY A 146 -5.06 14.52 -4.82
N ALA A 147 -5.34 15.27 -3.76
CA ALA A 147 -4.38 16.13 -3.09
C ALA A 147 -3.40 15.31 -2.23
N GLY A 148 -2.23 15.88 -1.94
CA GLY A 148 -1.36 15.41 -0.88
C GLY A 148 -0.43 14.27 -1.24
N ALA A 149 -0.33 13.87 -2.50
CA ALA A 149 0.61 12.84 -2.98
C ALA A 149 2.08 13.34 -2.98
N SER A 150 2.57 13.86 -1.87
CA SER A 150 3.92 14.43 -1.81
C SER A 150 5.03 13.40 -2.00
N ALA A 151 4.82 12.15 -1.54
CA ALA A 151 5.74 11.04 -1.77
C ALA A 151 5.42 10.28 -3.07
N GLY A 152 4.13 10.15 -3.41
CA GLY A 152 3.71 9.47 -4.62
C GLY A 152 2.30 8.93 -4.57
N THR A 153 1.88 8.34 -5.69
CA THR A 153 0.57 7.72 -5.88
C THR A 153 0.72 6.25 -6.20
N ILE A 154 -0.06 5.40 -5.56
CA ILE A 154 -0.11 3.95 -5.73
C ILE A 154 -1.54 3.60 -6.16
N ARG A 155 -1.71 2.94 -7.31
CA ARG A 155 -3.01 2.56 -7.86
C ARG A 155 -3.05 1.07 -8.13
N PHE A 156 -4.01 0.38 -7.52
CA PHE A 156 -4.38 -0.99 -7.82
C PHE A 156 -5.58 -0.96 -8.76
N GLU A 157 -5.40 -1.47 -9.96
CA GLU A 157 -6.34 -1.29 -11.06
C GLU A 157 -6.80 -2.62 -11.63
N ARG A 158 -8.09 -2.69 -12.00
CA ARG A 158 -8.66 -3.78 -12.79
C ARG A 158 -8.94 -3.29 -14.20
N ASP A 159 -8.39 -4.02 -15.17
CA ASP A 159 -8.62 -3.72 -16.57
C ASP A 159 -10.07 -4.09 -16.96
N THR A 160 -10.60 -3.39 -17.96
CA THR A 160 -11.94 -3.68 -18.50
C THR A 160 -11.86 -4.90 -19.41
N PRO A 161 -12.51 -6.03 -19.07
CA PRO A 161 -12.57 -7.18 -19.96
C PRO A 161 -13.34 -6.84 -21.22
N ARG A 162 -12.83 -7.28 -22.37
CA ARG A 162 -13.53 -7.20 -23.67
C ARG A 162 -13.58 -8.59 -24.28
N PHE A 163 -14.73 -8.95 -24.86
CA PHE A 163 -14.98 -10.23 -25.49
C PHE A 163 -15.49 -10.00 -26.91
N GLU A 164 -14.92 -10.70 -27.89
CA GLU A 164 -15.40 -10.67 -29.28
C GLU A 164 -16.58 -11.67 -29.48
N ALA A 165 -16.62 -12.71 -28.66
CA ALA A 165 -17.66 -13.73 -28.60
C ALA A 165 -17.94 -14.11 -27.14
N PRO A 166 -19.07 -14.78 -26.86
CA PRO A 166 -19.29 -15.33 -25.51
C PRO A 166 -18.13 -16.20 -25.05
N GLY A 167 -17.60 -15.91 -23.86
CA GLY A 167 -16.40 -16.58 -23.37
C GLY A 167 -16.20 -16.48 -21.87
N LEU A 168 -15.19 -17.20 -21.39
CA LEU A 168 -14.73 -17.25 -19.99
C LEU A 168 -13.24 -16.94 -19.93
N ARG A 169 -12.85 -16.15 -18.95
CA ARG A 169 -11.44 -15.97 -18.54
C ARG A 169 -11.31 -16.33 -17.07
N ALA A 170 -10.23 -17.01 -16.72
CA ALA A 170 -9.98 -17.41 -15.34
C ALA A 170 -8.49 -17.21 -15.01
N ASP A 171 -8.23 -16.54 -13.91
CA ASP A 171 -6.89 -16.48 -13.30
C ASP A 171 -7.01 -17.09 -11.90
N ALA A 172 -6.19 -18.08 -11.59
CA ALA A 172 -6.19 -18.73 -10.28
C ALA A 172 -4.76 -18.94 -9.79
N SER A 173 -4.55 -18.78 -8.50
CA SER A 173 -3.28 -19.16 -7.87
C SER A 173 -3.49 -19.76 -6.49
N ALA A 174 -2.58 -20.67 -6.10
CA ALA A 174 -2.51 -21.22 -4.77
C ALA A 174 -1.04 -21.25 -4.32
N LEU A 175 -0.76 -20.72 -3.12
CA LEU A 175 0.56 -20.75 -2.50
C LEU A 175 0.48 -21.48 -1.17
N VAL A 176 1.44 -22.36 -0.94
CA VAL A 176 1.69 -23.00 0.36
C VAL A 176 3.12 -22.72 0.79
N GLY A 177 3.37 -22.61 2.08
CA GLY A 177 4.69 -22.27 2.57
C GLY A 177 4.92 -22.57 4.05
N SER A 178 6.10 -22.21 4.51
CA SER A 178 6.48 -22.30 5.92
C SER A 178 5.43 -21.64 6.81
N ARG A 179 5.35 -22.02 8.08
CA ARG A 179 4.38 -21.52 9.08
C ARG A 179 2.90 -21.75 8.71
N ASN A 180 2.58 -22.87 8.05
CA ASN A 180 1.24 -23.21 7.58
C ASN A 180 0.64 -22.12 6.65
N ARG A 181 1.48 -21.37 5.94
CA ARG A 181 1.02 -20.39 5.00
C ARG A 181 0.22 -21.04 3.88
N ASN A 182 -0.96 -20.49 3.61
CA ASN A 182 -1.87 -20.93 2.55
C ASN A 182 -2.60 -19.72 1.97
N ASP A 183 -2.23 -19.35 0.74
CA ASP A 183 -2.87 -18.25 0.02
C ASP A 183 -3.59 -18.81 -1.22
N GLN A 184 -4.77 -18.30 -1.50
CA GLN A 184 -5.60 -18.68 -2.64
C GLN A 184 -6.15 -17.43 -3.29
N VAL A 185 -6.10 -17.36 -4.62
CA VAL A 185 -6.69 -16.28 -5.42
C VAL A 185 -7.45 -16.90 -6.57
N LEU A 186 -8.64 -16.38 -6.83
CA LEU A 186 -9.46 -16.74 -7.98
C LEU A 186 -10.08 -15.48 -8.58
N ASP A 187 -9.95 -15.31 -9.88
CA ASP A 187 -10.58 -14.26 -10.66
C ASP A 187 -11.25 -14.90 -11.88
N LEU A 188 -12.57 -14.77 -11.97
CA LEU A 188 -13.38 -15.33 -13.04
C LEU A 188 -14.11 -14.20 -13.75
N THR A 189 -14.06 -14.19 -15.08
CA THR A 189 -14.83 -13.27 -15.90
C THR A 189 -15.56 -14.02 -17.00
N VAL A 190 -16.88 -13.91 -17.01
CA VAL A 190 -17.74 -14.42 -18.09
C VAL A 190 -18.29 -13.22 -18.83
N GLY A 191 -18.23 -13.25 -20.15
CA GLY A 191 -18.68 -12.11 -20.95
C GLY A 191 -19.07 -12.45 -22.36
N ASN A 192 -19.57 -11.44 -23.03
CA ASN A 192 -19.87 -11.41 -24.45
C ASN A 192 -19.53 -10.01 -25.02
N PRO A 193 -19.68 -9.71 -26.31
CA PRO A 193 -19.34 -8.40 -26.87
C PRO A 193 -20.01 -7.20 -26.19
N SER A 194 -21.17 -7.40 -25.55
CA SER A 194 -21.95 -6.31 -24.95
C SER A 194 -21.76 -6.14 -23.45
N GLY A 195 -21.06 -7.06 -22.78
CA GLY A 195 -20.85 -6.93 -21.34
C GLY A 195 -20.24 -8.17 -20.68
N TYR A 196 -19.98 -8.03 -19.38
CA TYR A 196 -19.36 -9.09 -18.59
C TYR A 196 -19.83 -9.09 -17.13
N VAL A 197 -19.65 -10.23 -16.51
CA VAL A 197 -19.68 -10.42 -15.05
C VAL A 197 -18.30 -10.89 -14.63
N ARG A 198 -17.68 -10.19 -13.67
CA ARG A 198 -16.42 -10.59 -13.05
C ARG A 198 -16.64 -10.87 -11.58
N ALA A 199 -16.08 -11.97 -11.09
CA ALA A 199 -16.05 -12.32 -9.68
C ALA A 199 -14.61 -12.64 -9.29
N SER A 200 -14.10 -11.97 -8.25
CA SER A 200 -12.77 -12.24 -7.72
C SER A 200 -12.83 -12.52 -6.23
N GLY A 201 -11.99 -13.44 -5.77
CA GLY A 201 -11.88 -13.80 -4.36
C GLY A 201 -10.45 -14.17 -4.00
N ASN A 202 -10.09 -13.89 -2.76
CA ASN A 202 -8.82 -14.34 -2.21
C ASN A 202 -8.98 -14.76 -0.75
N ARG A 203 -8.11 -15.67 -0.33
CA ARG A 203 -7.94 -16.06 1.06
C ARG A 203 -6.47 -16.23 1.34
N SER A 204 -6.02 -15.77 2.51
CA SER A 204 -4.64 -15.95 2.97
C SER A 204 -4.64 -16.21 4.47
N GLU A 205 -3.81 -17.15 4.89
CA GLU A 205 -3.58 -17.42 6.30
C GLU A 205 -2.12 -17.86 6.53
N ALA A 206 -1.59 -17.56 7.70
CA ALA A 206 -0.34 -18.11 8.21
C ALA A 206 -0.33 -18.09 9.73
N ASP A 207 0.44 -19.00 10.34
CA ASP A 207 0.73 -18.99 11.77
C ASP A 207 1.90 -18.05 12.10
N ASP A 208 2.22 -17.93 13.40
CA ASP A 208 3.37 -17.16 13.87
C ASP A 208 4.68 -17.70 13.24
N TYR A 209 5.55 -16.80 12.77
CA TYR A 209 6.83 -17.22 12.22
C TYR A 209 7.90 -17.36 13.30
N LYS A 210 8.98 -18.07 12.96
CA LYS A 210 10.24 -18.06 13.69
C LYS A 210 11.25 -17.20 12.97
N ASP A 211 12.02 -16.43 13.73
CA ASP A 211 13.17 -15.70 13.21
C ASP A 211 14.38 -16.62 12.98
N GLY A 212 15.49 -16.06 12.50
CA GLY A 212 16.72 -16.83 12.26
C GLY A 212 17.44 -17.35 13.52
N HIS A 213 17.00 -16.95 14.70
CA HIS A 213 17.43 -17.55 15.98
C HIS A 213 16.47 -18.65 16.45
N GLY A 214 15.39 -18.92 15.73
CA GLY A 214 14.34 -19.85 16.09
C GLY A 214 13.32 -19.29 17.09
N ALA A 215 13.41 -18.02 17.45
CA ALA A 215 12.46 -17.36 18.34
C ALA A 215 11.12 -17.14 17.62
N VAL A 216 10.02 -17.45 18.31
CA VAL A 216 8.66 -17.23 17.76
C VAL A 216 8.32 -15.77 17.83
N VAL A 217 7.92 -15.19 16.70
CA VAL A 217 7.42 -13.82 16.58
C VAL A 217 5.91 -13.86 16.36
N PRO A 218 5.10 -13.27 17.26
CA PRO A 218 3.65 -13.17 17.11
C PRO A 218 3.28 -12.45 15.82
N SER A 219 2.69 -13.17 14.86
CA SER A 219 2.58 -12.70 13.48
C SER A 219 1.48 -13.37 12.67
N LYS A 220 0.68 -14.22 13.31
CA LYS A 220 -0.44 -14.94 12.70
C LYS A 220 -1.41 -14.00 12.01
N TRP A 221 -1.92 -14.43 10.84
CA TRP A 221 -3.04 -13.75 10.19
C TRP A 221 -4.00 -14.74 9.55
N ARG A 222 -5.20 -14.28 9.30
CA ARG A 222 -6.18 -14.87 8.39
C ARG A 222 -6.99 -13.74 7.78
N LYS A 223 -7.09 -13.72 6.45
CA LYS A 223 -7.84 -12.69 5.72
C LYS A 223 -8.52 -13.27 4.48
N TRP A 224 -9.61 -12.64 4.07
CA TRP A 224 -10.27 -12.90 2.81
C TRP A 224 -10.88 -11.62 2.24
N ASN A 225 -11.01 -11.58 0.91
CA ASN A 225 -11.79 -10.57 0.21
C ASN A 225 -12.57 -11.25 -0.92
N GLY A 226 -13.72 -10.69 -1.26
CA GLY A 226 -14.51 -11.06 -2.40
C GLY A 226 -15.09 -9.81 -3.06
N ASP A 227 -15.02 -9.74 -4.39
CA ASP A 227 -15.52 -8.62 -5.17
C ASP A 227 -16.26 -9.13 -6.40
N VAL A 228 -17.32 -8.43 -6.79
CA VAL A 228 -18.11 -8.69 -8.01
C VAL A 228 -18.23 -7.40 -8.79
N ALA A 229 -18.15 -7.49 -10.13
CA ALA A 229 -18.37 -6.37 -11.03
C ALA A 229 -19.27 -6.81 -12.20
N LEU A 230 -20.16 -5.90 -12.61
CA LEU A 230 -21.02 -6.02 -13.77
C LEU A 230 -20.65 -4.91 -14.74
N GLY A 231 -20.15 -5.25 -15.91
CA GLY A 231 -19.76 -4.30 -16.95
C GLY A 231 -20.66 -4.38 -18.17
N TRP A 232 -21.13 -3.23 -18.62
CA TRP A 232 -21.81 -3.04 -19.90
C TRP A 232 -20.88 -2.38 -20.89
N THR A 233 -20.63 -3.03 -22.02
CA THR A 233 -19.65 -2.65 -23.04
C THR A 233 -20.30 -2.73 -24.42
N PRO A 234 -21.26 -1.83 -24.72
CA PRO A 234 -22.05 -1.90 -25.97
C PRO A 234 -21.23 -1.74 -27.23
N ASP A 235 -20.10 -1.12 -27.13
CA ASP A 235 -19.11 -0.90 -28.19
C ASP A 235 -17.69 -0.91 -27.61
N ALA A 236 -16.66 -0.81 -28.46
CA ALA A 236 -15.26 -0.84 -28.06
C ALA A 236 -14.84 0.35 -27.14
N ASP A 237 -15.59 1.44 -27.21
CA ASP A 237 -15.22 2.71 -26.60
C ASP A 237 -16.02 3.05 -25.33
N THR A 238 -17.12 2.30 -25.07
CA THR A 238 -18.02 2.59 -23.95
C THR A 238 -17.87 1.53 -22.87
N LEU A 239 -17.83 1.99 -21.62
CA LEU A 239 -17.93 1.17 -20.41
C LEU A 239 -18.86 1.83 -19.42
N LEU A 240 -19.78 1.06 -18.87
CA LEU A 240 -20.44 1.33 -17.60
C LEU A 240 -20.25 0.09 -16.71
N GLU A 241 -19.57 0.25 -15.57
CA GLU A 241 -19.34 -0.85 -14.61
C GLU A 241 -19.90 -0.46 -13.25
N VAL A 242 -20.56 -1.40 -12.59
CA VAL A 242 -20.88 -1.32 -11.17
C VAL A 242 -20.21 -2.47 -10.43
N SER A 243 -19.71 -2.20 -9.23
CA SER A 243 -18.97 -3.17 -8.44
C SER A 243 -19.37 -3.13 -6.97
N ALA A 244 -19.24 -4.26 -6.31
CA ALA A 244 -19.43 -4.42 -4.87
C ALA A 244 -18.36 -5.37 -4.33
N GLY A 245 -17.93 -5.15 -3.10
CA GLY A 245 -16.92 -5.99 -2.47
C GLY A 245 -17.06 -6.01 -0.95
N ALA A 246 -16.59 -7.11 -0.37
CA ALA A 246 -16.50 -7.30 1.08
C ALA A 246 -15.24 -8.07 1.45
N GLY A 247 -14.79 -7.93 2.68
CA GLY A 247 -13.65 -8.66 3.20
C GLY A 247 -13.57 -8.58 4.72
N ASP A 248 -12.76 -9.46 5.30
CA ASP A 248 -12.45 -9.45 6.72
C ASP A 248 -11.08 -10.07 6.98
N ALA A 249 -10.45 -9.67 8.08
CA ALA A 249 -9.17 -10.22 8.50
C ALA A 249 -9.02 -10.24 10.02
N ILE A 250 -8.09 -11.06 10.48
CA ILE A 250 -7.50 -11.00 11.80
C ILE A 250 -5.98 -10.92 11.66
N ALA A 251 -5.31 -10.19 12.55
CA ALA A 251 -3.86 -10.09 12.54
C ALA A 251 -3.30 -9.97 13.96
N ARG A 252 -2.29 -10.79 14.28
CA ARG A 252 -1.55 -10.76 15.54
C ARG A 252 -0.29 -9.92 15.39
N TYR A 253 -0.05 -9.03 16.34
CA TYR A 253 1.00 -8.03 16.26
C TYR A 253 2.02 -8.14 17.40
N ALA A 254 3.25 -8.54 17.07
CA ALA A 254 4.36 -8.60 18.02
C ALA A 254 4.70 -7.23 18.63
N GLY A 255 4.53 -6.15 17.87
CA GLY A 255 4.92 -4.79 18.26
C GLY A 255 3.77 -3.93 18.83
N ARG A 256 2.61 -4.52 19.18
CA ARG A 256 1.45 -3.77 19.65
C ARG A 256 0.88 -4.37 20.93
N GLY A 257 0.23 -3.54 21.76
CA GLY A 257 -0.50 -3.96 22.95
C GLY A 257 -1.86 -4.61 22.65
N MET A 258 -2.41 -4.41 21.45
CA MET A 258 -3.63 -5.05 20.96
C MET A 258 -3.37 -5.71 19.61
N ASP A 259 -4.21 -6.70 19.26
CA ASP A 259 -4.26 -7.35 17.96
C ASP A 259 -5.45 -6.83 17.13
N GLY A 260 -5.40 -6.97 15.82
CA GLY A 260 -6.55 -6.76 14.97
C GLY A 260 -7.47 -7.96 15.01
N ALA A 261 -8.59 -7.83 15.70
CA ALA A 261 -9.59 -8.90 15.87
C ALA A 261 -10.62 -8.95 14.73
N ALA A 262 -10.81 -7.83 14.02
CA ALA A 262 -11.57 -7.74 12.76
C ALA A 262 -11.07 -6.58 11.90
N PHE A 263 -11.11 -6.78 10.57
CA PHE A 263 -10.82 -5.78 9.54
C PHE A 263 -11.91 -5.91 8.48
N GLU A 264 -13.13 -5.52 8.84
CA GLU A 264 -14.26 -5.62 7.92
C GLU A 264 -14.18 -4.51 6.87
N ARG A 265 -14.30 -4.89 5.60
CA ARG A 265 -14.35 -4.00 4.46
C ARG A 265 -15.68 -4.15 3.74
N THR A 266 -16.33 -3.02 3.42
CA THR A 266 -17.45 -2.99 2.47
C THR A 266 -17.17 -1.91 1.43
N THR A 267 -17.28 -2.25 0.15
CA THR A 267 -17.03 -1.33 -0.95
C THR A 267 -18.13 -1.38 -1.98
N PHE A 268 -18.50 -0.22 -2.54
CA PHE A 268 -19.35 -0.09 -3.73
C PHE A 268 -18.69 0.90 -4.68
N GLY A 269 -18.80 0.64 -5.97
CA GLY A 269 -18.27 1.52 -7.00
C GLY A 269 -19.11 1.52 -8.25
N ALA A 270 -19.07 2.65 -8.97
CA ALA A 270 -19.52 2.72 -10.34
C ALA A 270 -18.53 3.55 -11.15
N ARG A 271 -18.22 3.12 -12.36
CA ARG A 271 -17.37 3.87 -13.30
C ARG A 271 -17.99 3.89 -14.68
N PHE A 272 -17.85 5.02 -15.35
CA PHE A 272 -18.21 5.24 -16.73
C PHE A 272 -16.98 5.69 -17.51
N GLU A 273 -16.80 5.20 -18.71
CA GLU A 273 -15.78 5.64 -19.64
C GLU A 273 -16.35 5.66 -21.07
N LYS A 274 -16.11 6.73 -21.78
CA LYS A 274 -16.36 6.84 -23.22
C LYS A 274 -15.10 7.39 -23.89
N ARG A 275 -14.57 6.64 -24.83
CA ARG A 275 -13.37 6.97 -25.63
C ARG A 275 -13.76 7.35 -27.05
N ASN A 276 -12.78 7.86 -27.79
CA ASN A 276 -12.94 8.21 -29.21
C ASN A 276 -14.13 9.13 -29.46
N LEU A 277 -14.30 10.14 -28.60
CA LEU A 277 -15.30 11.18 -28.75
C LEU A 277 -14.97 12.07 -29.97
N PRO A 278 -15.95 12.76 -30.58
CA PRO A 278 -15.73 13.54 -31.78
C PRO A 278 -14.75 14.69 -31.63
N GLY A 279 -13.97 14.95 -32.65
CA GLY A 279 -13.03 16.08 -32.73
C GLY A 279 -11.82 15.89 -31.83
N ALA A 280 -11.45 16.92 -31.12
CA ALA A 280 -10.34 16.89 -30.16
C ALA A 280 -10.71 16.27 -28.81
N TRP A 281 -11.97 16.06 -28.54
CA TRP A 281 -12.43 15.42 -27.29
C TRP A 281 -12.22 13.92 -27.39
N ASP A 282 -11.22 13.41 -26.68
CA ASP A 282 -10.83 12.00 -26.78
C ASP A 282 -11.59 11.11 -25.79
N THR A 283 -11.59 11.46 -24.52
CA THR A 283 -12.12 10.58 -23.48
C THR A 283 -12.91 11.34 -22.41
N LEU A 284 -14.02 10.75 -21.96
CA LEU A 284 -14.75 11.16 -20.76
C LEU A 284 -14.76 9.99 -19.76
N GLN A 285 -14.35 10.27 -18.52
CA GLN A 285 -14.35 9.31 -17.42
C GLN A 285 -15.12 9.88 -16.22
N ALA A 286 -15.90 9.03 -15.58
CA ALA A 286 -16.54 9.35 -14.31
C ALA A 286 -16.49 8.12 -13.39
N ASN A 287 -16.23 8.34 -12.11
CA ASN A 287 -16.34 7.30 -11.10
C ASN A 287 -16.98 7.84 -9.82
N VAL A 288 -17.69 6.96 -9.13
CA VAL A 288 -18.16 7.17 -7.75
C VAL A 288 -17.83 5.95 -6.93
N TYR A 289 -17.54 6.15 -5.65
CA TYR A 289 -17.21 5.07 -4.74
C TYR A 289 -17.73 5.31 -3.33
N TYR A 290 -17.98 4.22 -2.63
CA TYR A 290 -18.21 4.14 -1.20
C TYR A 290 -17.35 3.05 -0.61
N ASN A 291 -16.58 3.36 0.42
CA ASN A 291 -15.73 2.43 1.15
C ASN A 291 -15.98 2.57 2.65
N GLU A 292 -16.17 1.46 3.33
CA GLU A 292 -16.27 1.36 4.78
C GLU A 292 -15.19 0.42 5.29
N ALA A 293 -14.40 0.90 6.27
CA ALA A 293 -13.45 0.12 7.03
C ALA A 293 -13.93 0.09 8.49
N ASP A 294 -14.33 -1.08 8.98
CA ASP A 294 -14.68 -1.31 10.38
C ASP A 294 -13.60 -2.20 11.00
N HIS A 295 -12.90 -1.66 11.98
CA HIS A 295 -11.75 -2.30 12.59
C HIS A 295 -11.95 -2.49 14.11
N VAL A 296 -11.80 -3.74 14.56
CA VAL A 296 -11.81 -4.09 15.97
C VAL A 296 -10.40 -4.45 16.40
N MET A 297 -9.92 -3.74 17.42
CA MET A 297 -8.67 -4.05 18.12
C MET A 297 -8.99 -4.55 19.52
N ASP A 298 -8.37 -5.66 19.93
CA ASP A 298 -8.50 -6.15 21.30
C ASP A 298 -7.23 -6.84 21.80
N ASN A 299 -7.17 -7.07 23.11
CA ASN A 299 -6.06 -7.75 23.77
C ASN A 299 -6.44 -9.15 24.25
N TYR A 300 -7.53 -9.76 23.73
CA TYR A 300 -8.04 -11.02 24.28
C TYR A 300 -8.48 -12.05 23.22
N THR A 301 -8.62 -11.69 21.95
CA THR A 301 -9.04 -12.63 20.87
C THR A 301 -7.87 -13.47 20.37
N LEU A 302 -6.72 -12.81 20.11
CA LEU A 302 -5.52 -13.46 19.57
C LEU A 302 -4.38 -13.56 20.59
N ARG A 303 -4.58 -13.01 21.78
CA ARG A 303 -3.66 -13.08 22.94
C ARG A 303 -4.43 -13.22 24.25
N THR A 304 -3.71 -13.47 25.33
CA THR A 304 -4.25 -13.33 26.69
C THR A 304 -3.78 -12.00 27.25
N PRO A 305 -4.67 -11.20 27.88
CA PRO A 305 -4.25 -9.98 28.54
C PRO A 305 -3.12 -10.24 29.54
N ASN A 306 -2.06 -9.44 29.48
CA ASN A 306 -0.96 -9.54 30.43
C ASN A 306 -1.30 -8.73 31.68
N PRO A 307 -1.42 -9.36 32.89
CA PRO A 307 -1.78 -8.67 34.11
C PRO A 307 -0.74 -7.63 34.55
N HIS A 308 0.47 -7.66 33.99
CA HIS A 308 1.55 -6.72 34.29
C HIS A 308 1.73 -5.64 33.22
N SER A 309 0.86 -5.60 32.20
CA SER A 309 0.90 -4.57 31.15
C SER A 309 0.10 -3.33 31.54
N SER A 310 0.16 -2.31 30.68
CA SER A 310 -0.70 -1.13 30.78
C SER A 310 -2.20 -1.43 30.55
N MET A 311 -2.51 -2.62 29.99
CA MET A 311 -3.87 -3.09 29.70
C MET A 311 -4.12 -4.47 30.32
N PRO A 312 -4.15 -4.60 31.65
CA PRO A 312 -4.20 -5.90 32.36
C PRO A 312 -5.55 -6.61 32.22
N MET A 313 -6.61 -5.87 31.92
CA MET A 313 -7.97 -6.39 31.76
C MET A 313 -8.33 -6.55 30.26
N PRO A 314 -9.24 -7.46 29.91
CA PRO A 314 -9.79 -7.51 28.57
C PRO A 314 -10.40 -6.16 28.19
N MET A 315 -9.96 -5.61 27.06
CA MET A 315 -10.53 -4.41 26.48
C MET A 315 -10.49 -4.47 24.96
N ALA A 316 -11.42 -3.76 24.33
CA ALA A 316 -11.50 -3.62 22.89
C ALA A 316 -11.82 -2.19 22.48
N SER A 317 -11.26 -1.77 21.35
CA SER A 317 -11.61 -0.56 20.62
C SER A 317 -12.14 -0.96 19.25
N ASN A 318 -13.32 -0.48 18.91
CA ASN A 318 -13.90 -0.64 17.58
C ASN A 318 -14.04 0.73 16.94
N VAL A 319 -13.45 0.89 15.78
CA VAL A 319 -13.41 2.12 14.99
C VAL A 319 -13.93 1.87 13.60
N ASP A 320 -14.63 2.85 13.03
CA ASP A 320 -15.25 2.76 11.72
C ASP A 320 -14.94 4.05 10.94
N ARG A 321 -14.53 3.90 9.70
CA ARG A 321 -14.33 5.02 8.78
C ARG A 321 -15.07 4.77 7.48
N ARG A 322 -15.96 5.68 7.13
CA ARG A 322 -16.76 5.66 5.90
C ARG A 322 -16.27 6.75 4.98
N THR A 323 -15.84 6.37 3.81
CA THR A 323 -15.31 7.28 2.79
C THR A 323 -16.13 7.12 1.53
N GLN A 324 -16.65 8.21 1.02
CA GLN A 324 -17.35 8.27 -0.26
C GLN A 324 -16.80 9.41 -1.10
N GLY A 325 -16.83 9.22 -2.40
CA GLY A 325 -16.30 10.23 -3.30
C GLY A 325 -16.60 9.93 -4.75
N GLY A 326 -16.10 10.80 -5.59
CA GLY A 326 -16.22 10.63 -7.03
C GLY A 326 -15.36 11.61 -7.79
N ARG A 327 -15.10 11.29 -9.03
CA ARG A 327 -14.31 12.09 -9.96
C ARG A 327 -14.97 12.08 -11.33
N ILE A 328 -14.95 13.23 -12.00
CA ILE A 328 -15.25 13.36 -13.43
C ILE A 328 -14.02 14.02 -14.07
N SER A 329 -13.52 13.42 -15.13
CA SER A 329 -12.40 13.95 -15.90
C SER A 329 -12.60 13.73 -17.38
N SER A 330 -12.05 14.63 -18.17
CA SER A 330 -12.07 14.55 -19.61
C SER A 330 -10.68 14.75 -20.18
N GLU A 331 -10.43 14.12 -21.32
CA GLU A 331 -9.18 14.20 -22.06
C GLU A 331 -9.45 14.75 -23.45
N TRP A 332 -8.59 15.65 -23.89
CA TRP A 332 -8.60 16.24 -25.22
C TRP A 332 -7.22 16.03 -25.86
N ARG A 333 -7.22 15.77 -27.16
CA ARG A 333 -6.01 15.62 -28.00
C ARG A 333 -6.08 16.49 -29.23
N TRP A 334 -5.02 17.25 -29.45
CA TRP A 334 -4.80 18.06 -30.65
C TRP A 334 -3.38 17.78 -31.16
N GLN A 335 -3.22 16.99 -32.19
CA GLN A 335 -1.89 16.61 -32.68
C GLN A 335 -1.02 16.09 -31.52
N ASP A 336 0.04 16.80 -31.16
CA ASP A 336 1.01 16.48 -30.12
C ASP A 336 0.67 17.09 -28.73
N VAL A 337 -0.54 17.69 -28.60
CA VAL A 337 -1.01 18.26 -27.32
C VAL A 337 -2.07 17.37 -26.71
N GLN A 338 -1.87 16.97 -25.46
CA GLN A 338 -2.85 16.26 -24.64
C GLN A 338 -3.19 17.08 -23.40
N LEU A 339 -4.47 17.33 -23.19
CA LEU A 339 -5.01 18.02 -22.01
C LEU A 339 -5.94 17.08 -21.26
N VAL A 340 -5.73 16.94 -19.95
CA VAL A 340 -6.66 16.26 -19.05
C VAL A 340 -7.14 17.28 -18.03
N ALA A 341 -8.45 17.41 -17.82
CA ALA A 341 -9.00 18.24 -16.77
C ALA A 341 -10.14 17.52 -16.06
N GLY A 342 -10.35 17.85 -14.79
CA GLY A 342 -11.39 17.20 -14.02
C GLY A 342 -11.64 17.82 -12.66
N VAL A 343 -12.66 17.28 -12.01
CA VAL A 343 -13.07 17.62 -10.64
C VAL A 343 -13.24 16.35 -9.83
N ASP A 344 -12.96 16.43 -8.55
CA ASP A 344 -13.22 15.32 -7.62
C ASP A 344 -13.75 15.83 -6.28
N THR A 345 -14.42 14.94 -5.56
CA THR A 345 -14.90 15.18 -4.20
C THR A 345 -14.73 13.96 -3.33
N GLU A 346 -14.49 14.17 -2.05
CA GLU A 346 -14.39 13.11 -1.04
C GLU A 346 -14.98 13.61 0.28
N ASP A 347 -15.81 12.76 0.92
CA ASP A 347 -16.32 12.91 2.28
C ASP A 347 -15.92 11.68 3.08
N SER A 348 -15.32 11.87 4.24
CA SER A 348 -14.89 10.79 5.11
C SER A 348 -15.31 11.09 6.55
N ARG A 349 -15.91 10.10 7.22
CA ARG A 349 -16.45 10.20 8.58
C ARG A 349 -15.86 9.11 9.43
N HIS A 350 -15.34 9.50 10.58
CA HIS A 350 -14.76 8.60 11.55
C HIS A 350 -15.62 8.56 12.83
N ARG A 351 -15.72 7.36 13.42
CA ARG A 351 -16.39 7.13 14.71
C ARG A 351 -15.73 5.96 15.43
N GLY A 352 -15.83 5.95 16.74
CA GLY A 352 -15.29 4.88 17.58
C GLY A 352 -16.19 4.53 18.75
N ARG A 353 -15.92 3.39 19.36
CA ARG A 353 -16.48 2.94 20.62
C ARG A 353 -15.49 2.04 21.33
N VAL A 354 -15.50 2.03 22.66
CA VAL A 354 -14.58 1.25 23.50
C VAL A 354 -15.36 0.43 24.49
N GLY A 355 -14.85 -0.73 24.86
CA GLY A 355 -15.44 -1.59 25.89
C GLY A 355 -14.38 -2.19 26.80
N MET A 356 -14.61 -2.08 28.11
CA MET A 356 -13.84 -2.77 29.15
C MET A 356 -14.54 -4.09 29.46
N GLY A 357 -13.86 -5.20 29.23
CA GLY A 357 -14.41 -6.55 29.26
C GLY A 357 -14.62 -7.17 27.89
N ARG A 358 -14.71 -8.51 27.83
CA ARG A 358 -14.85 -9.23 26.54
C ARG A 358 -16.15 -8.84 25.85
N ASN A 359 -16.05 -8.38 24.60
CA ASN A 359 -17.17 -8.03 23.70
C ASN A 359 -18.11 -6.92 24.21
N THR A 360 -17.79 -6.24 25.30
CA THR A 360 -18.66 -5.17 25.87
C THR A 360 -18.77 -3.96 24.96
N TYR A 361 -17.76 -3.72 24.07
CA TYR A 361 -17.81 -2.65 23.08
C TYR A 361 -19.03 -2.75 22.14
N GLN A 362 -19.56 -3.94 21.92
CA GLN A 362 -20.73 -4.15 21.04
C GLN A 362 -21.98 -3.45 21.56
N ASN A 363 -22.08 -3.29 22.87
CA ASN A 363 -23.19 -2.60 23.55
C ASN A 363 -22.92 -1.10 23.78
N ALA A 364 -21.69 -0.63 23.52
CA ALA A 364 -21.34 0.77 23.64
C ALA A 364 -21.88 1.58 22.46
N ALA A 365 -22.34 2.80 22.75
CA ALA A 365 -22.79 3.71 21.70
C ALA A 365 -21.60 4.18 20.85
N TRP A 366 -21.83 4.31 19.55
CA TRP A 366 -20.86 4.93 18.66
C TRP A 366 -20.69 6.42 18.96
N SER A 367 -19.47 6.87 19.12
CA SER A 367 -19.11 8.28 19.22
C SER A 367 -18.45 8.74 17.92
N ARG A 368 -19.01 9.77 17.29
CA ARG A 368 -18.42 10.42 16.12
C ARG A 368 -17.32 11.37 16.61
N ASP A 369 -16.15 11.34 15.96
CA ASP A 369 -15.00 12.11 16.39
C ASP A 369 -14.40 13.02 15.30
N ALA A 370 -14.53 12.66 14.01
CA ALA A 370 -13.99 13.49 12.93
C ALA A 370 -14.78 13.40 11.62
N ASP A 371 -14.89 14.54 10.95
CA ASP A 371 -15.42 14.65 9.57
C ASP A 371 -14.38 15.34 8.71
N PHE A 372 -14.12 14.75 7.54
CA PHE A 372 -13.24 15.29 6.50
C PHE A 372 -14.01 15.48 5.20
N GLU A 373 -13.84 16.60 4.57
CA GLU A 373 -14.40 16.89 3.24
C GLU A 373 -13.32 17.51 2.36
N ARG A 374 -13.28 17.10 1.10
CA ARG A 374 -12.36 17.65 0.10
C ARG A 374 -13.08 17.79 -1.23
N GLN A 375 -12.81 18.89 -1.92
CA GLN A 375 -13.28 19.19 -3.28
C GLN A 375 -12.08 19.71 -4.06
N GLY A 376 -11.78 19.13 -5.20
CA GLY A 376 -10.61 19.46 -6.01
C GLY A 376 -10.95 19.72 -7.47
N VAL A 377 -10.20 20.61 -8.06
CA VAL A 377 -10.17 20.86 -9.51
C VAL A 377 -8.74 20.69 -9.99
N PHE A 378 -8.53 19.97 -11.07
CA PHE A 378 -7.21 19.69 -11.60
C PHE A 378 -7.15 19.75 -13.11
N THR A 379 -5.95 20.00 -13.61
CA THR A 379 -5.61 19.92 -15.03
C THR A 379 -4.17 19.42 -15.21
N GLU A 380 -3.95 18.58 -16.22
CA GLU A 380 -2.61 18.17 -16.68
C GLU A 380 -2.51 18.41 -18.19
N LEU A 381 -1.42 19.05 -18.60
CA LEU A 381 -1.12 19.37 -20.00
C LEU A 381 0.19 18.69 -20.40
N THR A 382 0.16 17.96 -21.50
CA THR A 382 1.34 17.43 -22.18
C THR A 382 1.49 18.08 -23.52
N LEU A 383 2.64 18.71 -23.77
CA LEU A 383 3.05 19.27 -25.05
C LEU A 383 4.13 18.37 -25.64
N GLY A 384 4.06 18.08 -26.93
CA GLY A 384 4.97 17.16 -27.61
C GLY A 384 4.72 15.69 -27.26
N ALA A 385 3.47 15.27 -27.01
CA ALA A 385 3.11 13.92 -26.56
C ALA A 385 3.71 12.82 -27.44
N ASP A 386 3.71 13.03 -28.76
CA ASP A 386 4.21 12.08 -29.76
C ASP A 386 5.60 12.47 -30.31
N THR A 387 6.34 13.32 -29.61
CA THR A 387 7.65 13.82 -30.05
C THR A 387 8.77 13.39 -29.09
N ALA A 388 10.03 13.58 -29.52
CA ALA A 388 11.20 13.32 -28.71
C ALA A 388 11.36 14.30 -27.52
N ARG A 389 10.58 15.36 -27.45
CA ARG A 389 10.64 16.40 -26.41
C ARG A 389 9.27 16.63 -25.85
N ARG A 390 9.07 16.32 -24.59
CA ARG A 390 7.78 16.44 -23.90
C ARG A 390 7.87 17.40 -22.74
N TRP A 391 6.91 18.34 -22.67
CA TRP A 391 6.66 19.14 -21.49
C TRP A 391 5.36 18.67 -20.85
N ILE A 392 5.42 18.26 -19.61
CA ILE A 392 4.28 17.75 -18.86
C ILE A 392 4.10 18.64 -17.64
N SER A 393 2.92 19.23 -17.50
CA SER A 393 2.62 20.12 -16.38
C SER A 393 1.26 19.80 -15.80
N GLY A 394 1.08 20.11 -14.52
CA GLY A 394 -0.19 19.92 -13.84
C GLY A 394 -0.42 20.99 -12.80
N LEU A 395 -1.68 21.38 -12.62
CA LEU A 395 -2.14 22.30 -11.59
C LEU A 395 -3.39 21.74 -10.92
N ARG A 396 -3.47 21.90 -9.61
CA ARG A 396 -4.60 21.48 -8.79
C ARG A 396 -4.85 22.45 -7.65
N ILE A 397 -6.12 22.71 -7.37
CA ILE A 397 -6.57 23.46 -6.19
C ILE A 397 -7.61 22.61 -5.47
N ASP A 398 -7.44 22.44 -4.17
CA ASP A 398 -8.35 21.75 -3.29
C ASP A 398 -8.90 22.67 -2.22
N ARG A 399 -10.18 22.53 -1.93
CA ARG A 399 -10.81 23.04 -0.71
C ARG A 399 -10.96 21.87 0.25
N ALA A 400 -10.18 21.87 1.33
CA ALA A 400 -10.23 20.87 2.39
C ALA A 400 -10.93 21.44 3.63
N ARG A 401 -11.75 20.60 4.28
CA ARG A 401 -12.40 20.90 5.56
C ARG A 401 -12.26 19.72 6.49
N VAL A 402 -11.91 19.98 7.75
CA VAL A 402 -11.95 19.00 8.83
C VAL A 402 -12.73 19.56 10.00
N ARG A 403 -13.54 18.73 10.66
CA ARG A 403 -14.33 19.08 11.83
C ARG A 403 -14.01 18.12 12.98
N ASP A 404 -13.72 18.68 14.16
CA ASP A 404 -13.63 17.91 15.41
C ASP A 404 -15.05 17.79 15.99
N THR A 405 -15.57 16.56 16.04
CA THR A 405 -16.92 16.28 16.54
C THR A 405 -16.90 15.67 17.94
N ARG A 406 -15.71 15.43 18.53
CA ARG A 406 -15.58 14.92 19.89
C ARG A 406 -16.10 15.94 20.90
N ALA A 407 -17.03 15.52 21.75
CA ALA A 407 -17.49 16.33 22.87
C ALA A 407 -16.49 16.35 24.03
N GLN A 408 -15.79 15.22 24.21
CA GLN A 408 -14.81 15.00 25.28
C GLN A 408 -13.52 14.42 24.68
N ILE A 409 -12.42 14.61 25.39
CA ILE A 409 -11.11 14.00 25.13
C ILE A 409 -10.65 13.29 26.38
N SER A 410 -9.95 12.17 26.24
CA SER A 410 -9.43 11.42 27.37
C SER A 410 -8.36 12.23 28.09
N GLY A 411 -8.57 12.44 29.40
CA GLY A 411 -7.60 13.03 30.30
C GLY A 411 -6.94 11.96 31.18
N MET A 412 -5.91 12.33 31.95
CA MET A 412 -5.14 11.40 32.79
C MET A 412 -5.99 10.61 33.80
N MET A 413 -7.06 11.19 34.31
CA MET A 413 -7.89 10.58 35.37
C MET A 413 -9.37 10.50 35.01
N MET A 414 -9.84 11.34 34.09
CA MET A 414 -11.21 11.38 33.61
C MET A 414 -11.29 12.07 32.25
N ASP A 415 -12.37 11.80 31.54
CA ASP A 415 -12.65 12.53 30.28
C ASP A 415 -12.90 14.02 30.59
N MET A 416 -12.30 14.88 29.78
CA MET A 416 -12.44 16.34 29.91
C MET A 416 -13.23 16.91 28.72
N PRO A 417 -13.94 18.04 28.88
CA PRO A 417 -14.54 18.72 27.76
C PRO A 417 -13.49 19.04 26.69
N ASN A 418 -13.79 18.72 25.44
CA ASN A 418 -12.88 19.01 24.35
C ASN A 418 -12.90 20.52 24.00
N PRO A 419 -11.78 21.25 24.13
CA PRO A 419 -11.74 22.68 23.84
C PRO A 419 -11.94 23.01 22.34
N THR A 420 -11.85 22.00 21.47
CA THR A 420 -12.09 22.12 20.02
C THR A 420 -13.40 21.47 19.55
N ALA A 421 -14.30 21.09 20.49
CA ALA A 421 -15.58 20.49 20.16
C ALA A 421 -16.37 21.33 19.15
N GLY A 422 -16.79 20.72 18.04
CA GLY A 422 -17.56 21.37 16.97
C GLY A 422 -16.77 22.34 16.10
N ARG A 423 -15.51 22.64 16.40
CA ARG A 423 -14.67 23.54 15.58
C ARG A 423 -14.39 22.94 14.23
N GLN A 424 -14.25 23.83 13.23
CA GLN A 424 -13.92 23.48 11.85
C GLN A 424 -12.64 24.20 11.43
N ARG A 425 -11.81 23.49 10.68
CA ARG A 425 -10.68 24.06 9.94
C ARG A 425 -10.96 23.96 8.47
N ARG A 426 -10.66 25.00 7.73
CA ARG A 426 -10.81 25.07 6.27
C ARG A 426 -9.49 25.56 5.69
N GLN A 427 -9.02 24.89 4.65
CA GLN A 427 -7.79 25.22 3.96
C GLN A 427 -8.00 25.17 2.45
N TRP A 428 -7.36 26.07 1.75
CA TRP A 428 -7.12 25.95 0.32
C TRP A 428 -5.70 25.40 0.14
N LEU A 429 -5.57 24.35 -0.66
CA LEU A 429 -4.33 23.63 -0.89
C LEU A 429 -4.00 23.68 -2.37
N GLY A 430 -2.78 24.12 -2.69
CA GLY A 430 -2.28 24.18 -4.04
C GLY A 430 -1.35 23.01 -4.33
N SER A 431 -1.41 22.42 -5.52
CA SER A 431 -0.45 21.45 -5.99
C SER A 431 -0.18 21.68 -7.48
N GLY A 432 1.05 21.38 -7.92
CA GLY A 432 1.39 21.51 -9.31
C GLY A 432 2.77 20.95 -9.61
N PHE A 433 3.03 20.69 -10.87
CA PHE A 433 4.34 20.25 -11.32
C PHE A 433 4.63 20.71 -12.74
N LEU A 434 5.92 20.74 -13.07
CA LEU A 434 6.42 20.88 -14.41
C LEU A 434 7.54 19.87 -14.61
N ARG A 435 7.42 19.03 -15.65
CA ARG A 435 8.40 18.01 -16.01
C ARG A 435 8.76 18.14 -17.49
N TYR A 436 10.04 18.13 -17.77
CA TYR A 436 10.60 18.02 -19.11
C TYR A 436 11.17 16.63 -19.31
N GLU A 437 10.86 16.01 -20.44
CA GLU A 437 11.41 14.73 -20.87
C GLU A 437 11.98 14.89 -22.27
N GLN A 438 13.13 14.27 -22.52
CA GLN A 438 13.78 14.28 -23.83
C GLN A 438 14.35 12.92 -24.18
N ASP A 439 13.96 12.40 -25.32
CA ASP A 439 14.59 11.25 -25.93
C ASP A 439 15.89 11.70 -26.60
N LEU A 440 17.02 11.37 -25.97
CA LEU A 440 18.37 11.76 -26.40
C LEU A 440 18.88 10.87 -27.54
N ALA A 441 18.47 9.58 -27.51
CA ALA A 441 18.77 8.57 -28.53
C ALA A 441 17.70 7.49 -28.48
N GLN A 442 17.75 6.53 -29.40
CA GLN A 442 16.83 5.39 -29.38
C GLN A 442 16.93 4.64 -28.03
N GLY A 443 15.80 4.59 -27.32
CA GLY A 443 15.70 3.96 -26.02
C GLY A 443 16.29 4.75 -24.84
N LEU A 444 16.90 5.93 -25.06
CA LEU A 444 17.51 6.76 -24.03
C LEU A 444 16.69 8.02 -23.76
N THR A 445 16.05 8.10 -22.62
CA THR A 445 15.24 9.26 -22.18
C THR A 445 15.85 9.89 -20.94
N ALA A 446 16.04 11.21 -20.97
CA ALA A 446 16.38 12.01 -19.79
C ALA A 446 15.16 12.83 -19.35
N TYR A 447 15.07 13.13 -18.04
CA TYR A 447 14.00 13.95 -17.50
C TYR A 447 14.46 14.81 -16.33
N ALA A 448 13.74 15.92 -16.13
CA ALA A 448 13.80 16.75 -14.95
C ALA A 448 12.40 17.28 -14.63
N GLY A 449 11.96 17.14 -13.38
CA GLY A 449 10.64 17.57 -12.93
C GLY A 449 10.69 18.27 -11.60
N LEU A 450 10.07 19.46 -11.50
CA LEU A 450 9.84 20.17 -10.26
C LEU A 450 8.37 20.00 -9.89
N GLY A 451 8.10 19.51 -8.68
CA GLY A 451 6.74 19.34 -8.18
C GLY A 451 6.53 20.02 -6.84
N HIS A 452 5.32 20.52 -6.63
CA HIS A 452 4.85 21.08 -5.38
C HIS A 452 3.55 20.42 -4.97
N SER A 453 3.38 20.08 -3.69
CA SER A 453 2.17 19.47 -3.16
C SER A 453 1.91 19.94 -1.74
N GLU A 454 0.67 20.41 -1.52
CA GLU A 454 0.17 20.74 -0.19
C GLU A 454 -0.84 19.68 0.26
N ARG A 455 -0.81 19.29 1.54
CA ARG A 455 -1.76 18.34 2.11
C ARG A 455 -2.33 18.80 3.44
N MET A 456 -3.62 18.56 3.64
CA MET A 456 -4.25 18.68 4.96
C MET A 456 -3.71 17.57 5.86
N PRO A 457 -3.41 17.84 7.14
CA PRO A 457 -3.11 16.78 8.10
C PRO A 457 -4.28 15.79 8.20
N ASP A 458 -3.97 14.51 8.29
CA ASP A 458 -4.98 13.46 8.35
C ASP A 458 -5.44 13.19 9.79
N TYR A 459 -6.37 12.24 9.94
CA TYR A 459 -6.94 11.82 11.21
C TYR A 459 -5.86 11.49 12.25
N TRP A 460 -4.88 10.70 11.85
CA TRP A 460 -3.78 10.24 12.73
C TRP A 460 -2.89 11.37 13.24
N GLU A 461 -2.80 12.46 12.51
CA GLU A 461 -1.97 13.62 12.88
C GLU A 461 -2.73 14.66 13.70
N LEU A 462 -4.05 14.73 13.55
CA LEU A 462 -4.91 15.69 14.24
C LEU A 462 -5.55 15.17 15.52
N PHE A 463 -5.81 13.85 15.59
CA PHE A 463 -6.65 13.27 16.65
C PHE A 463 -5.95 12.21 17.50
N SER A 464 -4.80 11.68 17.07
CA SER A 464 -4.07 10.64 17.79
C SER A 464 -2.99 11.15 18.75
N PRO A 465 -2.30 12.30 18.52
CA PRO A 465 -1.33 12.80 19.48
C PRO A 465 -2.00 13.25 20.77
N ASP A 466 -1.33 12.97 21.91
CA ASP A 466 -1.77 13.45 23.24
C ASP A 466 -1.62 14.97 23.36
N ALA A 467 -0.65 15.56 22.67
CA ALA A 467 -0.40 17.00 22.63
C ALA A 467 -0.12 17.49 21.20
N GLY A 468 -0.45 18.75 20.93
CA GLY A 468 -0.06 19.49 19.72
C GLY A 468 1.16 20.37 19.95
N PRO A 469 1.48 21.24 18.97
CA PRO A 469 2.57 22.20 19.08
C PRO A 469 2.47 23.06 20.34
N ALA A 470 3.62 23.46 20.86
CA ALA A 470 3.71 24.28 22.06
C ALA A 470 2.80 25.52 21.98
N GLY A 471 2.00 25.75 23.02
CA GLY A 471 1.03 26.84 23.08
C GLY A 471 -0.31 26.57 22.39
N SER A 472 -0.48 25.43 21.70
CA SER A 472 -1.75 24.99 21.16
C SER A 472 -2.54 24.22 22.21
N VAL A 473 -3.89 24.23 22.10
CA VAL A 473 -4.76 23.49 23.03
C VAL A 473 -4.77 21.98 22.74
N ASN A 474 -4.47 21.57 21.51
CA ASN A 474 -4.30 20.17 21.07
C ASN A 474 -3.77 20.14 19.64
N ALA A 475 -3.47 18.96 19.10
CA ALA A 475 -2.97 18.76 17.75
C ALA A 475 -3.96 19.27 16.67
N PHE A 476 -5.27 19.07 16.85
CA PHE A 476 -6.28 19.56 15.92
C PHE A 476 -6.20 21.07 15.72
N ALA A 477 -5.95 21.86 16.79
CA ALA A 477 -5.87 23.32 16.70
C ALA A 477 -4.51 23.80 16.20
N GLY A 478 -3.41 23.07 16.47
CA GLY A 478 -2.05 23.55 16.30
C GLY A 478 -1.38 23.10 14.99
N ILE A 479 -1.55 21.85 14.58
CA ILE A 479 -0.85 21.27 13.41
C ILE A 479 -1.26 21.95 12.11
N GLN A 480 -0.27 22.38 11.31
CA GLN A 480 -0.46 23.05 10.03
C GLN A 480 -0.39 22.05 8.85
N PRO A 481 -0.96 22.41 7.68
CA PRO A 481 -0.77 21.65 6.44
C PRO A 481 0.70 21.56 6.03
N GLU A 482 1.13 20.39 5.58
CA GLU A 482 2.46 20.21 5.01
C GLU A 482 2.54 20.71 3.58
N ARG A 483 3.71 21.27 3.20
CA ARG A 483 4.02 21.77 1.85
C ARG A 483 5.35 21.17 1.40
N THR A 484 5.31 20.35 0.38
CA THR A 484 6.49 19.69 -0.19
C THR A 484 6.82 20.30 -1.54
N THR A 485 8.05 20.73 -1.73
CA THR A 485 8.60 21.10 -3.06
C THR A 485 9.78 20.20 -3.34
N GLN A 486 9.78 19.48 -4.47
CA GLN A 486 10.75 18.46 -4.82
C GLN A 486 11.16 18.56 -6.28
N LEU A 487 12.46 18.46 -6.52
CA LEU A 487 13.07 18.25 -7.82
C LEU A 487 13.40 16.77 -7.99
N ASP A 488 12.97 16.19 -9.10
CA ASP A 488 13.31 14.84 -9.55
C ASP A 488 14.06 14.93 -10.89
N VAL A 489 15.18 14.24 -11.00
CA VAL A 489 15.96 14.16 -12.25
C VAL A 489 16.37 12.72 -12.51
N GLY A 490 16.50 12.35 -13.77
CA GLY A 490 16.97 11.01 -14.09
C GLY A 490 17.17 10.75 -15.56
N VAL A 491 17.69 9.55 -15.79
CA VAL A 491 17.94 9.00 -17.13
C VAL A 491 17.48 7.56 -17.15
N GLN A 492 16.83 7.16 -18.20
CA GLN A 492 16.36 5.79 -18.43
C GLN A 492 16.80 5.33 -19.82
N TYR A 493 17.38 4.14 -19.87
CA TYR A 493 17.75 3.46 -21.12
C TYR A 493 17.02 2.13 -21.25
N ASN A 494 16.27 1.97 -22.34
CA ASN A 494 15.55 0.75 -22.70
C ASN A 494 16.07 0.23 -24.03
N GLY A 495 17.08 -0.61 -23.99
CA GLY A 495 17.63 -1.31 -25.15
C GLY A 495 17.29 -2.79 -25.13
N PRO A 496 17.57 -3.52 -26.22
CA PRO A 496 17.19 -4.93 -26.37
C PRO A 496 17.93 -5.88 -25.40
N ARG A 497 19.14 -5.53 -24.99
CA ARG A 497 19.96 -6.32 -24.05
C ARG A 497 20.22 -5.63 -22.72
N VAL A 498 20.03 -4.32 -22.65
CA VAL A 498 20.31 -3.53 -21.46
C VAL A 498 19.12 -2.64 -21.16
N GLN A 499 18.59 -2.74 -19.96
CA GLN A 499 17.68 -1.76 -19.38
C GLN A 499 18.36 -1.16 -18.16
N ALA A 500 18.51 0.14 -18.14
CA ALA A 500 19.19 0.83 -17.04
C ALA A 500 18.49 2.14 -16.74
N TRP A 501 18.48 2.52 -15.49
CA TRP A 501 17.91 3.80 -15.06
C TRP A 501 18.59 4.30 -13.80
N VAL A 502 18.66 5.61 -13.69
CA VAL A 502 19.08 6.33 -12.50
C VAL A 502 18.10 7.48 -12.27
N SER A 503 17.65 7.63 -11.05
CA SER A 503 16.76 8.69 -10.61
C SER A 503 17.31 9.29 -9.32
N ALA A 504 17.36 10.62 -9.22
CA ALA A 504 17.72 11.32 -8.00
C ALA A 504 16.64 12.35 -7.68
N TYR A 505 16.46 12.63 -6.39
CA TYR A 505 15.51 13.62 -5.93
C TYR A 505 16.11 14.46 -4.79
N ALA A 506 15.66 15.70 -4.69
CA ALA A 506 15.94 16.59 -3.57
C ALA A 506 14.71 17.48 -3.32
N GLY A 507 14.33 17.65 -2.05
CA GLY A 507 13.12 18.40 -1.71
C GLY A 507 13.21 19.07 -0.34
N GLN A 508 12.33 20.05 -0.18
CA GLN A 508 12.07 20.72 1.10
C GLN A 508 10.62 20.48 1.48
N ILE A 509 10.39 20.24 2.76
CA ILE A 509 9.06 20.07 3.33
C ILE A 509 8.91 21.10 4.44
N GLN A 510 8.07 22.09 4.20
CA GLN A 510 7.65 23.04 5.22
C GLN A 510 6.53 22.42 6.03
N ASP A 511 6.51 22.70 7.32
CA ASP A 511 5.49 22.20 8.23
C ASP A 511 5.40 20.66 8.26
N TYR A 512 6.52 19.93 8.08
CA TYR A 512 6.56 18.47 8.21
C TYR A 512 6.05 18.05 9.58
N ILE A 513 5.09 17.13 9.62
CA ILE A 513 4.48 16.68 10.89
C ILE A 513 5.34 15.58 11.48
N LEU A 514 5.96 15.88 12.63
CA LEU A 514 6.84 15.01 13.39
C LEU A 514 6.23 14.68 14.75
N PHE A 515 6.30 13.40 15.12
CA PHE A 515 5.91 12.94 16.46
C PHE A 515 7.14 12.82 17.35
N THR A 516 7.03 13.32 18.58
CA THR A 516 8.00 13.11 19.65
C THR A 516 7.33 12.34 20.77
N TYR A 517 7.99 11.29 21.23
CA TYR A 517 7.51 10.41 22.30
C TYR A 517 8.25 10.70 23.59
N HIS A 518 7.49 10.90 24.66
CA HIS A 518 8.00 11.15 26.00
C HIS A 518 7.68 9.97 26.91
N SER A 519 8.71 9.38 27.54
CA SER A 519 8.50 8.35 28.55
C SER A 519 8.02 8.99 29.84
N GLY A 520 6.81 8.66 30.27
CA GLY A 520 6.16 9.25 31.46
C GLY A 520 6.36 8.48 32.75
N GLY A 521 7.31 7.56 32.85
CA GLY A 521 7.51 6.72 34.02
C GLY A 521 6.23 5.94 34.41
N MET A 522 5.70 6.10 35.62
CA MET A 522 4.46 5.44 36.05
C MET A 522 3.19 5.88 35.31
N MET A 523 3.24 6.97 34.52
CA MET A 523 2.10 7.51 33.77
C MET A 523 2.04 7.02 32.31
N GLY A 524 2.93 6.12 31.88
CA GLY A 524 3.00 5.65 30.51
C GLY A 524 3.76 6.60 29.58
N SER A 525 3.77 6.32 28.28
CA SER A 525 4.35 7.19 27.27
C SER A 525 3.29 8.14 26.72
N SER A 526 3.67 9.39 26.46
CA SER A 526 2.84 10.37 25.75
C SER A 526 3.48 10.76 24.42
N SER A 527 2.66 11.18 23.47
CA SER A 527 3.07 11.64 22.16
C SER A 527 2.70 13.10 21.93
N GLN A 528 3.60 13.84 21.30
CA GLN A 528 3.36 15.20 20.86
C GLN A 528 3.61 15.28 19.36
N ALA A 529 2.71 15.92 18.61
CA ALA A 529 2.92 16.24 17.20
C ALA A 529 3.28 17.71 17.05
N ASP A 530 4.32 17.97 16.26
CA ASP A 530 4.80 19.32 15.93
C ASP A 530 5.01 19.48 14.43
N ASN A 531 4.93 20.71 13.93
CA ASN A 531 5.41 21.06 12.59
C ASN A 531 6.86 21.49 12.66
N ILE A 532 7.68 20.98 11.74
CA ILE A 532 9.10 21.32 11.58
C ILE A 532 9.40 21.57 10.09
N ASP A 533 10.50 22.24 9.81
CA ASP A 533 11.05 22.28 8.46
C ASP A 533 11.98 21.10 8.23
N ALA A 534 11.79 20.40 7.10
CA ALA A 534 12.60 19.24 6.74
C ALA A 534 13.21 19.35 5.33
N ARG A 535 14.31 18.63 5.12
CA ARG A 535 14.90 18.36 3.81
C ARG A 535 14.97 16.88 3.57
N ILE A 536 14.71 16.49 2.33
CA ILE A 536 14.85 15.11 1.86
C ILE A 536 15.68 15.08 0.59
N ALA A 537 16.46 14.02 0.43
CA ALA A 537 17.20 13.74 -0.80
C ALA A 537 17.42 12.23 -0.93
N GLY A 538 17.72 11.78 -2.12
CA GLY A 538 18.07 10.39 -2.35
C GLY A 538 18.27 10.07 -3.81
N ALA A 539 18.63 8.81 -4.04
CA ALA A 539 18.83 8.29 -5.39
C ALA A 539 18.42 6.84 -5.47
N GLU A 540 17.94 6.44 -6.63
CA GLU A 540 17.58 5.09 -6.98
C GLU A 540 18.21 4.75 -8.33
N ALA A 541 18.65 3.51 -8.50
CA ALA A 541 19.22 3.03 -9.76
C ALA A 541 18.81 1.58 -10.00
N GLY A 542 18.79 1.17 -11.25
CA GLY A 542 18.59 -0.21 -11.64
C GLY A 542 19.27 -0.52 -12.97
N LEU A 543 19.67 -1.78 -13.09
CA LEU A 543 20.26 -2.35 -14.31
C LEU A 543 19.69 -3.74 -14.48
N LYS A 544 19.22 -4.04 -15.70
CA LYS A 544 18.93 -5.40 -16.17
C LYS A 544 19.75 -5.63 -17.43
N LEU A 545 20.56 -6.67 -17.39
CA LEU A 545 21.46 -7.07 -18.49
C LEU A 545 21.05 -8.46 -18.98
N GLN A 546 20.64 -8.56 -20.24
CA GLN A 546 20.43 -9.82 -20.94
C GLN A 546 21.77 -10.30 -21.49
N LEU A 547 22.38 -11.30 -20.86
CA LEU A 547 23.68 -11.85 -21.28
C LEU A 547 23.54 -12.61 -22.61
N ASP A 548 22.54 -13.49 -22.66
CA ASP A 548 22.15 -14.28 -23.82
C ASP A 548 20.63 -14.53 -23.81
N GLU A 549 20.12 -15.45 -24.62
CA GLU A 549 18.70 -15.79 -24.70
C GLU A 549 18.15 -16.40 -23.40
N GLN A 550 19.00 -16.93 -22.53
CA GLN A 550 18.62 -17.65 -21.33
C GLN A 550 18.96 -16.90 -20.04
N TRP A 551 20.08 -16.19 -20.00
CA TRP A 551 20.58 -15.56 -18.77
C TRP A 551 20.35 -14.06 -18.72
N SER A 552 19.83 -13.60 -17.62
CA SER A 552 19.78 -12.16 -17.30
C SER A 552 20.30 -11.90 -15.88
N LEU A 553 20.95 -10.74 -15.73
CA LEU A 553 21.40 -10.21 -14.45
C LEU A 553 20.60 -8.95 -14.14
N GLY A 554 20.18 -8.81 -12.89
CA GLY A 554 19.49 -7.63 -12.38
C GLY A 554 20.23 -7.01 -11.19
N SER A 555 20.24 -5.69 -11.11
CA SER A 555 20.65 -4.98 -9.91
C SER A 555 19.78 -3.78 -9.64
N THR A 556 19.53 -3.47 -8.38
CA THR A 556 18.91 -2.21 -7.97
C THR A 556 19.58 -1.66 -6.72
N LEU A 557 19.58 -0.34 -6.63
CA LEU A 557 20.11 0.41 -5.50
C LEU A 557 19.09 1.48 -5.12
N ALA A 558 18.86 1.67 -3.81
CA ALA A 558 17.99 2.72 -3.30
C ALA A 558 18.56 3.33 -2.03
N TYR A 559 18.61 4.65 -1.98
CA TYR A 559 19.09 5.43 -0.82
C TYR A 559 18.15 6.60 -0.56
N ALA A 560 17.82 6.81 0.70
CA ALA A 560 17.04 7.94 1.17
C ALA A 560 17.75 8.64 2.33
N TRP A 561 17.72 9.97 2.31
CA TRP A 561 18.30 10.84 3.31
C TRP A 561 17.27 11.89 3.74
N GLY A 562 17.26 12.22 5.03
CA GLY A 562 16.39 13.26 5.57
C GLY A 562 17.02 13.98 6.75
N GLU A 563 16.65 15.26 6.90
CA GLU A 563 17.10 16.17 7.98
C GLU A 563 15.94 17.02 8.48
N ASN A 564 15.80 17.08 9.80
CA ASN A 564 15.06 18.11 10.51
C ASN A 564 15.94 19.37 10.54
N ARG A 565 15.54 20.40 9.79
CA ARG A 565 16.33 21.64 9.64
C ARG A 565 16.35 22.50 10.91
N ASP A 566 15.26 22.48 11.66
CA ASP A 566 15.12 23.31 12.86
C ASP A 566 16.04 22.84 13.97
N ALA A 567 16.22 21.53 14.08
CA ALA A 567 17.07 20.90 15.09
C ALA A 567 18.44 20.46 14.59
N HIS A 568 18.73 20.60 13.28
CA HIS A 568 19.95 20.12 12.61
C HIS A 568 20.24 18.64 12.92
N ARG A 569 19.21 17.79 12.83
CA ARG A 569 19.25 16.35 13.15
C ARG A 569 18.75 15.51 11.99
N PRO A 570 19.14 14.24 11.89
CA PRO A 570 18.49 13.32 10.97
C PRO A 570 16.97 13.29 11.19
N LEU A 571 16.18 13.12 10.12
CA LEU A 571 14.79 12.70 10.27
C LEU A 571 14.77 11.26 10.80
N PRO A 572 13.78 10.94 11.68
CA PRO A 572 13.62 9.59 12.20
C PRO A 572 13.18 8.61 11.10
N GLN A 573 13.47 7.34 11.31
CA GLN A 573 12.96 6.23 10.49
C GLN A 573 13.27 6.35 8.98
N MET A 574 14.42 6.94 8.64
CA MET A 574 14.90 6.94 7.26
C MET A 574 15.47 5.56 6.89
N PRO A 575 14.99 4.93 5.79
CA PRO A 575 15.50 3.62 5.38
C PRO A 575 17.00 3.69 5.06
N PRO A 576 17.78 2.66 5.42
CA PRO A 576 19.17 2.54 5.04
C PRO A 576 19.35 2.29 3.55
N LEU A 577 20.59 2.38 3.05
CA LEU A 577 20.94 2.00 1.70
C LEU A 577 20.63 0.51 1.49
N GLU A 578 19.87 0.19 0.44
CA GLU A 578 19.55 -1.17 0.02
C GLU A 578 20.07 -1.44 -1.38
N ALA A 579 20.69 -2.61 -1.55
CA ALA A 579 21.10 -3.15 -2.83
C ALA A 579 20.47 -4.54 -3.04
N ARG A 580 20.03 -4.81 -4.27
CA ARG A 580 19.58 -6.13 -4.73
C ARG A 580 20.36 -6.53 -5.95
N LEU A 581 20.79 -7.79 -5.99
CA LEU A 581 21.44 -8.40 -7.15
C LEU A 581 20.70 -9.68 -7.47
N SER A 582 20.25 -9.85 -8.69
CA SER A 582 19.60 -11.08 -9.16
C SER A 582 20.33 -11.68 -10.34
N ALA A 583 20.24 -13.00 -10.46
CA ALA A 583 20.64 -13.77 -11.63
C ALA A 583 19.49 -14.71 -11.97
N ASP A 584 18.99 -14.60 -13.18
CA ASP A 584 17.83 -15.34 -13.63
C ASP A 584 18.19 -16.13 -14.89
N TRP A 585 17.85 -17.42 -14.88
CA TRP A 585 17.97 -18.32 -16.03
C TRP A 585 16.60 -18.73 -16.52
N GLN A 586 16.37 -18.68 -17.83
CA GLN A 586 15.13 -19.04 -18.47
C GLN A 586 15.38 -20.01 -19.62
N GLY A 587 14.94 -21.25 -19.46
CA GLY A 587 14.89 -22.25 -20.52
C GLY A 587 13.48 -22.33 -21.13
N GLN A 588 13.25 -23.39 -21.94
CA GLN A 588 11.96 -23.56 -22.61
C GLN A 588 10.78 -23.79 -21.64
N ARG A 589 10.97 -24.64 -20.61
CA ARG A 589 9.94 -24.96 -19.60
C ARG A 589 10.37 -24.68 -18.18
N TRP A 590 11.67 -24.63 -17.91
CA TRP A 590 12.23 -24.34 -16.62
C TRP A 590 12.73 -22.92 -16.55
N SER A 591 12.59 -22.32 -15.39
CA SER A 591 13.36 -21.14 -15.03
C SER A 591 13.92 -21.30 -13.61
N ALA A 592 15.01 -20.61 -13.33
CA ALA A 592 15.63 -20.57 -12.01
C ALA A 592 16.15 -19.15 -11.74
N GLY A 593 16.10 -18.73 -10.49
CA GLY A 593 16.57 -17.40 -10.09
C GLY A 593 17.25 -17.42 -8.75
N ALA A 594 18.18 -16.49 -8.56
CA ALA A 594 18.85 -16.22 -7.31
C ALA A 594 18.76 -14.71 -7.00
N LEU A 595 18.56 -14.38 -5.74
CA LEU A 595 18.49 -12.99 -5.26
C LEU A 595 19.39 -12.82 -4.03
N LEU A 596 20.34 -11.90 -4.11
CA LEU A 596 21.07 -11.35 -2.97
C LEU A 596 20.49 -9.98 -2.63
N ARG A 597 20.04 -9.79 -1.41
CA ARG A 597 19.61 -8.49 -0.85
C ARG A 597 20.57 -8.09 0.25
N ALA A 598 21.17 -6.92 0.14
CA ALA A 598 22.09 -6.34 1.12
C ALA A 598 21.58 -4.97 1.57
N VAL A 599 21.57 -4.76 2.88
CA VAL A 599 21.12 -3.53 3.53
C VAL A 599 22.21 -3.07 4.48
N THR A 600 22.60 -1.80 4.40
CA THR A 600 23.64 -1.24 5.27
C THR A 600 23.12 -1.01 6.70
N ALA A 601 24.04 -0.85 7.65
CA ALA A 601 23.69 -0.32 8.95
C ALA A 601 23.13 1.11 8.82
N GLN A 602 22.16 1.47 9.68
CA GLN A 602 21.67 2.83 9.79
C GLN A 602 22.14 3.46 11.11
N HIS A 603 22.89 4.57 10.96
CA HIS A 603 23.41 5.34 12.09
C HIS A 603 22.83 6.76 12.15
N ARG A 604 22.13 7.19 11.08
CA ARG A 604 21.45 8.49 11.05
C ARG A 604 20.05 8.31 11.63
N VAL A 605 19.91 8.58 12.90
CA VAL A 605 18.72 8.26 13.70
C VAL A 605 18.30 9.45 14.56
N ALA A 606 17.04 9.47 14.95
CA ALA A 606 16.45 10.40 15.91
C ALA A 606 15.59 9.62 16.90
N ALA A 607 16.23 8.92 17.83
CA ALA A 607 15.55 8.08 18.82
C ALA A 607 14.47 8.86 19.60
N GLY A 608 13.33 8.24 19.83
CA GLY A 608 12.18 8.85 20.49
C GLY A 608 11.34 9.77 19.59
N GLN A 609 11.76 9.99 18.34
CA GLN A 609 10.95 10.70 17.33
C GLN A 609 10.46 9.74 16.24
N GLY A 610 9.42 10.11 15.52
CA GLY A 610 8.87 9.25 14.48
C GLY A 610 7.52 9.73 13.96
N ASN A 611 6.58 8.82 13.96
CA ASN A 611 5.23 9.04 13.45
C ASN A 611 4.22 8.26 14.30
N VAL A 612 2.94 8.35 13.98
CA VAL A 612 1.87 7.67 14.72
C VAL A 612 2.03 6.14 14.80
N VAL A 613 2.70 5.53 13.83
CA VAL A 613 2.88 4.05 13.79
C VAL A 613 4.02 3.62 14.70
N ALA A 614 5.15 4.33 14.65
CA ALA A 614 6.36 3.93 15.32
C ALA A 614 7.30 5.11 15.60
N GLN A 615 8.12 4.95 16.63
CA GLN A 615 9.28 5.80 16.90
C GLN A 615 10.56 5.18 16.36
N ASP A 616 11.56 6.00 16.11
CA ASP A 616 12.92 5.57 15.82
C ASP A 616 13.55 4.96 17.09
N LEU A 617 13.97 3.71 16.98
CA LEU A 617 14.56 2.94 18.08
C LEU A 617 16.11 3.09 18.16
N GLY A 618 16.68 4.07 17.45
CA GLY A 618 18.13 4.26 17.38
C GLY A 618 18.77 3.41 16.27
N PRO A 619 20.11 3.25 16.28
CA PRO A 619 20.84 2.57 15.21
C PRO A 619 20.39 1.14 14.96
N SER A 620 20.58 0.67 13.73
CA SER A 620 20.32 -0.73 13.33
C SER A 620 21.52 -1.31 12.59
N ALA A 621 21.74 -2.61 12.78
CA ALA A 621 22.79 -3.34 12.07
C ALA A 621 22.41 -3.56 10.60
N GLY A 622 23.40 -3.63 9.73
CA GLY A 622 23.23 -4.08 8.36
C GLY A 622 23.08 -5.60 8.28
N PHE A 623 22.52 -6.07 7.18
CA PHE A 623 22.32 -7.49 6.93
C PHE A 623 22.39 -7.80 5.44
N ALA A 624 22.55 -9.10 5.14
CA ALA A 624 22.36 -9.64 3.81
C ALA A 624 21.55 -10.93 3.88
N THR A 625 20.66 -11.14 2.92
CA THR A 625 19.87 -12.35 2.74
C THR A 625 20.04 -12.88 1.33
N PHE A 626 19.96 -14.21 1.19
CA PHE A 626 20.05 -14.88 -0.09
C PHE A 626 18.81 -15.74 -0.30
N ALA A 627 18.25 -15.70 -1.51
CA ALA A 627 17.06 -16.44 -1.86
C ALA A 627 17.24 -17.14 -3.21
N LEU A 628 16.58 -18.29 -3.38
CA LEU A 628 16.58 -19.09 -4.60
C LEU A 628 15.14 -19.40 -5.00
N ASN A 629 14.88 -19.45 -6.31
CA ASN A 629 13.63 -19.92 -6.84
C ASN A 629 13.82 -20.78 -8.09
N ALA A 630 12.81 -21.56 -8.41
CA ALA A 630 12.69 -22.27 -9.67
C ALA A 630 11.22 -22.34 -10.07
N ALA A 631 10.94 -22.38 -11.37
CA ALA A 631 9.60 -22.60 -11.89
C ALA A 631 9.62 -23.60 -13.04
N TYR A 632 8.49 -24.31 -13.19
CA TYR A 632 8.24 -25.23 -14.28
C TYR A 632 6.90 -24.92 -14.96
N ARG A 633 6.92 -24.70 -16.24
CA ARG A 633 5.76 -24.44 -17.09
C ARG A 633 5.28 -25.75 -17.71
N PHE A 634 4.16 -26.28 -17.20
CA PHE A 634 3.53 -27.49 -17.74
C PHE A 634 2.88 -27.23 -19.09
N SER A 635 2.20 -26.07 -19.21
CA SER A 635 1.58 -25.58 -20.44
C SER A 635 1.66 -24.05 -20.48
N THR A 636 1.11 -23.43 -21.50
CA THR A 636 0.94 -21.96 -21.57
C THR A 636 0.04 -21.42 -20.46
N GLN A 637 -0.80 -22.28 -19.88
CA GLN A 637 -1.82 -21.96 -18.90
C GLN A 637 -1.44 -22.33 -17.44
N LEU A 638 -0.54 -23.30 -17.26
CA LEU A 638 -0.24 -23.87 -15.93
C LEU A 638 1.25 -23.81 -15.62
N GLN A 639 1.56 -23.17 -14.50
CA GLN A 639 2.94 -23.03 -13.99
C GLN A 639 3.01 -23.40 -12.50
N LEU A 640 4.07 -24.07 -12.12
CA LEU A 640 4.46 -24.30 -10.73
C LEU A 640 5.76 -23.54 -10.48
N SER A 641 5.81 -22.78 -9.39
CA SER A 641 7.03 -22.14 -8.90
C SER A 641 7.27 -22.52 -7.44
N ALA A 642 8.52 -22.61 -7.04
CA ALA A 642 8.93 -22.89 -5.67
C ALA A 642 10.20 -22.12 -5.33
N GLY A 643 10.43 -21.86 -4.06
CA GLY A 643 11.63 -21.16 -3.65
C GLY A 643 11.89 -21.21 -2.15
N VAL A 644 13.02 -20.62 -1.81
CA VAL A 644 13.46 -20.43 -0.42
C VAL A 644 13.93 -19.00 -0.25
N ASP A 645 13.35 -18.30 0.71
CA ASP A 645 13.78 -16.99 1.15
C ASP A 645 14.64 -17.10 2.39
N ASN A 646 15.62 -16.19 2.55
CA ASN A 646 16.58 -16.21 3.65
C ASN A 646 17.23 -17.60 3.81
N LEU A 647 17.84 -18.10 2.74
CA LEU A 647 18.39 -19.46 2.63
C LEU A 647 19.32 -19.83 3.80
N PHE A 648 20.12 -18.88 4.28
CA PHE A 648 21.10 -19.10 5.34
C PHE A 648 20.54 -18.87 6.75
N ASP A 649 19.22 -18.71 6.88
CA ASP A 649 18.52 -18.54 8.16
C ASP A 649 19.08 -17.38 9.00
N ARG A 650 19.44 -16.28 8.33
CA ARG A 650 19.98 -15.09 8.98
C ARG A 650 18.92 -14.46 9.89
N ALA A 651 19.26 -14.24 11.15
CA ALA A 651 18.48 -13.39 12.04
C ALA A 651 18.77 -11.92 11.73
N TYR A 652 17.75 -11.14 11.40
CA TYR A 652 17.87 -9.72 11.09
C TYR A 652 16.55 -8.99 11.33
N SER A 653 16.63 -7.69 11.53
CA SER A 653 15.49 -6.78 11.58
C SER A 653 15.65 -5.67 10.56
N GLU A 654 14.54 -5.24 9.96
CA GLU A 654 14.51 -4.00 9.19
C GLU A 654 14.63 -2.80 10.13
N HIS A 655 15.25 -1.71 9.65
CA HIS A 655 15.40 -0.49 10.45
C HIS A 655 14.06 0.07 10.94
N LEU A 656 13.01 -0.06 10.12
CA LEU A 656 11.67 0.49 10.35
C LEU A 656 10.75 -0.43 11.18
N ASN A 657 11.19 -1.63 11.55
CA ASN A 657 10.38 -2.54 12.35
C ASN A 657 10.11 -1.97 13.75
N LEU A 658 8.89 -2.21 14.27
CA LEU A 658 8.55 -1.85 15.63
C LEU A 658 9.37 -2.65 16.65
N ALA A 659 9.46 -2.10 17.85
CA ALA A 659 9.87 -2.87 19.02
C ALA A 659 8.87 -3.98 19.32
N GLY A 660 9.34 -5.13 19.79
CA GLY A 660 8.49 -6.18 20.32
C GLY A 660 7.81 -5.74 21.60
N SER A 661 6.55 -6.12 21.79
CA SER A 661 5.79 -5.82 23.00
C SER A 661 6.22 -6.71 24.17
N ALA A 662 6.38 -6.14 25.37
CA ALA A 662 6.62 -6.88 26.58
C ALA A 662 5.51 -7.92 26.90
N ASP A 663 4.30 -7.74 26.37
CA ASP A 663 3.20 -8.69 26.49
C ASP A 663 3.52 -10.07 25.88
N PHE A 664 4.49 -10.14 24.97
CA PHE A 664 4.98 -11.36 24.36
C PHE A 664 6.38 -11.78 24.84
N GLY A 665 6.84 -11.19 25.96
CA GLY A 665 8.13 -11.51 26.54
C GLY A 665 9.33 -10.84 25.86
N PHE A 666 9.12 -9.85 25.01
CA PHE A 666 10.21 -9.01 24.53
C PHE A 666 10.77 -8.15 25.66
N PRO A 667 12.07 -7.77 25.62
CA PRO A 667 12.66 -6.90 26.64
C PRO A 667 11.90 -5.58 26.80
N ALA A 668 11.89 -5.05 28.02
CA ALA A 668 11.37 -3.70 28.30
C ALA A 668 12.19 -2.61 27.58
N ASP A 669 13.49 -2.85 27.43
CA ASP A 669 14.35 -2.05 26.57
C ASP A 669 14.00 -2.35 25.09
N PRO A 670 13.58 -1.36 24.28
CA PRO A 670 12.96 -1.62 22.99
C PRO A 670 13.89 -2.32 22.02
N VAL A 671 13.55 -3.54 21.60
CA VAL A 671 14.27 -4.30 20.59
C VAL A 671 13.36 -4.51 19.38
N ARG A 672 13.86 -4.18 18.17
CA ARG A 672 13.13 -4.40 16.92
C ARG A 672 12.76 -5.86 16.75
N ILE A 673 11.55 -6.12 16.29
CA ILE A 673 11.15 -7.48 15.89
C ILE A 673 12.01 -7.92 14.70
N ASN A 674 12.48 -9.17 14.75
CA ASN A 674 13.20 -9.77 13.64
C ASN A 674 12.23 -10.16 12.50
N GLU A 675 12.77 -10.20 11.30
CA GLU A 675 12.11 -10.74 10.11
C GLU A 675 12.07 -12.27 10.13
N PRO A 676 11.23 -12.92 9.32
CA PRO A 676 11.19 -14.37 9.22
C PRO A 676 12.57 -14.97 8.92
N GLY A 677 12.88 -16.08 9.59
CA GLY A 677 13.99 -16.95 9.26
C GLY A 677 13.79 -17.61 7.89
N ARG A 678 14.53 -18.67 7.60
CA ARG A 678 14.41 -19.39 6.34
C ARG A 678 12.97 -19.82 6.07
N SER A 679 12.44 -19.44 4.92
CA SER A 679 11.06 -19.68 4.53
C SER A 679 10.99 -20.39 3.19
N LEU A 680 10.37 -21.58 3.17
CA LEU A 680 10.09 -22.34 1.95
C LEU A 680 8.69 -21.98 1.45
N TRP A 681 8.53 -21.97 0.14
CA TRP A 681 7.23 -21.74 -0.49
C TRP A 681 7.10 -22.45 -1.82
N MET A 682 5.85 -22.74 -2.21
CA MET A 682 5.48 -23.28 -3.50
C MET A 682 4.18 -22.61 -3.95
N LYS A 683 4.10 -22.22 -5.23
CA LYS A 683 2.95 -21.54 -5.83
C LYS A 683 2.59 -22.18 -7.16
N VAL A 684 1.31 -22.44 -7.35
CA VAL A 684 0.70 -22.82 -8.63
C VAL A 684 -0.04 -21.62 -9.19
N ASN A 685 0.16 -21.33 -10.46
CA ASN A 685 -0.60 -20.33 -11.21
C ASN A 685 -1.29 -21.03 -12.39
N TYR A 686 -2.56 -20.69 -12.58
CA TYR A 686 -3.36 -21.14 -13.71
C TYR A 686 -4.05 -19.95 -14.36
N ARG A 687 -3.97 -19.87 -15.69
CA ARG A 687 -4.60 -18.80 -16.50
C ARG A 687 -5.31 -19.43 -17.70
N TYR A 688 -6.59 -19.06 -17.86
CA TYR A 688 -7.45 -19.58 -18.94
C TYR A 688 -8.10 -18.44 -19.73
#